data_d1f523f466aa28ead29a252dab068c07
#
_entry.id   d1f523f466aa28ead29a252dab068c07
#
_cell.length_a   1.000
_cell.length_b   1.000
_cell.length_c   1.000
_cell.angle_alpha   90.00
_cell.angle_beta   90.00
_cell.angle_gamma   90.00
#
_symmetry.space_group_name_H-M   'P 1'
#
loop_
_entity.id
_entity.type
_entity.pdbx_description
1 polymer ?
#
loop_
_entity_poly.entity_id
_entity_poly.type
_entity_poly.pdbx_seq_one_letter_code
_entity_poly.pdbx_strand_id
1 'polypeptide(L)'
;MDQTLDQDRIIKINIEEEMKSSYIDYSMSVIVARALPDVRDGFKPVHRRILYGMMGIGNTSNNPYKKCARVVGEVLGKYHPHGDSSVYGALVRMAQNWAMRYTLVDGQGNFGSVDGDSPAAMRYTECRLSKMGEHIMDDLEKDTVDMVNNFDDSLVEPSVMPTKIPNLLVNGGNGIAVGMATNIPTHNLGEVIDGCCAYIDNEDIDTDGLMEFIKAPDFPTGAYIYGIQGVKDAYETGRGRIIMRAKAEIETGDSHDKIVVTEIPYGVNKADLVKYIADLATEKKIEGITNVNDESGRQGMRIVVDVRRDANANVILNKLFKMTALQSSFSVNCIALVHGRPKLLSLKECVKHFVDHRHDVTIRRTKFDLKKAQDRAHILEALIVACDNIDEVVHIIRASKTPQEAIENLMKRFDFDEVQARAIVDMRLRQLTGLQMDQLHAEYEELEKLIAYLQQILDDPELCKKVMKDELLEVKEKYGDERRTEIKYSSEEFNAEDFYPDDPVVITISHLGYIKRTALTEFREQSRGGVGSKGAHTRDEDFTEYIYPATMHNTLLFFTQKGRCYWLKCYEIPEGAKNSKGRAIQNLLNIEADDAINAVLRIKNFNDSEFLNSHYVVFATKNGIIKKTCLEAYSRPRANGVNAINILEGDQVVGVRLTNGHNELLLANRNGRAIRFNEEDLRPMGRVSTGVRGMRLDGGDDEVVGLVCVNDPATETIMVVSENGYGKRSDVDDYRKTARGAKGVKTISITEKTGRLVAIKVVTDENALMIINKRGILIRLKVADVRVMGRATQGVRLINLTKKNDVIASVCKVMTQTEEEEEIVLETDAVPGATPGTDATPEVDITPEN
;
A
#
# COMPACT_ATOMS: atom_id res chain seq x y z
N MET A 1 -60.92 -53.43 -12.07
CA MET A 1 -60.50 -52.08 -11.49
C MET A 1 -58.97 -52.05 -11.52
N ASP A 2 -58.46 -51.50 -12.62
CA ASP A 2 -57.02 -51.43 -12.87
C ASP A 2 -56.47 -50.21 -12.05
N GLN A 3 -55.56 -50.52 -11.16
CA GLN A 3 -54.67 -49.54 -10.55
C GLN A 3 -53.48 -49.37 -11.50
N THR A 4 -53.64 -48.60 -12.57
CA THR A 4 -52.51 -47.99 -13.27
C THR A 4 -52.03 -46.81 -12.40
N LEU A 5 -51.11 -47.10 -11.48
CA LEU A 5 -50.39 -46.11 -10.68
C LEU A 5 -49.51 -45.29 -11.59
N ASP A 6 -49.70 -44.04 -11.54
CA ASP A 6 -48.88 -42.85 -11.88
C ASP A 6 -47.36 -43.14 -12.01
N GLN A 7 -46.92 -43.91 -13.00
CA GLN A 7 -45.49 -44.09 -13.37
C GLN A 7 -44.99 -42.95 -14.28
N ASP A 8 -45.86 -42.07 -14.75
CA ASP A 8 -45.54 -41.00 -15.71
C ASP A 8 -45.02 -39.69 -15.08
N ARG A 9 -44.79 -39.64 -13.79
CA ARG A 9 -44.30 -38.43 -13.09
C ARG A 9 -42.85 -38.47 -12.62
N ILE A 10 -42.10 -39.51 -12.84
CA ILE A 10 -40.68 -39.60 -12.51
C ILE A 10 -39.85 -39.13 -13.68
N ILE A 11 -39.48 -37.86 -13.70
CA ILE A 11 -38.51 -37.31 -14.66
C ILE A 11 -37.11 -37.66 -14.17
N LYS A 12 -36.34 -38.41 -14.99
CA LYS A 12 -34.92 -38.64 -14.69
C LYS A 12 -34.14 -37.38 -15.01
N ILE A 13 -33.61 -36.70 -13.98
CA ILE A 13 -32.79 -35.51 -14.10
C ILE A 13 -31.34 -35.94 -13.94
N ASN A 14 -30.46 -35.47 -14.84
CA ASN A 14 -29.03 -35.63 -14.70
C ASN A 14 -28.52 -34.61 -13.69
N ILE A 15 -28.01 -35.12 -12.57
CA ILE A 15 -27.53 -34.23 -11.47
C ILE A 15 -26.43 -33.28 -11.93
N GLU A 16 -25.56 -33.64 -12.85
CA GLU A 16 -24.52 -32.77 -13.39
C GLU A 16 -25.09 -31.61 -14.20
N GLU A 17 -26.10 -31.87 -15.02
CA GLU A 17 -26.77 -30.84 -15.84
C GLU A 17 -27.57 -29.88 -14.96
N GLU A 18 -28.32 -30.43 -14.00
CA GLU A 18 -29.11 -29.65 -13.04
C GLU A 18 -28.21 -28.76 -12.18
N MET A 19 -27.11 -29.30 -11.64
CA MET A 19 -26.14 -28.52 -10.87
C MET A 19 -25.48 -27.44 -11.72
N LYS A 20 -25.12 -27.68 -12.97
CA LYS A 20 -24.55 -26.68 -13.88
C LYS A 20 -25.55 -25.54 -14.13
N SER A 21 -26.80 -25.90 -14.49
CA SER A 21 -27.86 -24.90 -14.72
C SER A 21 -28.14 -24.08 -13.49
N SER A 22 -28.38 -24.72 -12.35
CA SER A 22 -28.69 -24.04 -11.08
C SER A 22 -27.53 -23.16 -10.61
N TYR A 23 -26.26 -23.62 -10.81
CA TYR A 23 -25.09 -22.80 -10.45
C TYR A 23 -24.90 -21.59 -11.36
N ILE A 24 -25.20 -21.73 -12.66
CA ILE A 24 -25.18 -20.62 -13.61
C ILE A 24 -26.26 -19.60 -13.23
N ASP A 25 -27.48 -20.04 -12.96
CA ASP A 25 -28.59 -19.17 -12.58
C ASP A 25 -28.31 -18.44 -11.26
N TYR A 26 -27.78 -19.15 -10.25
CA TYR A 26 -27.32 -18.55 -9.02
C TYR A 26 -26.21 -17.52 -9.25
N SER A 27 -25.20 -17.88 -10.06
CA SER A 27 -24.09 -17.00 -10.37
C SER A 27 -24.55 -15.72 -11.07
N MET A 28 -25.44 -15.86 -12.07
CA MET A 28 -26.04 -14.73 -12.77
C MET A 28 -26.84 -13.84 -11.82
N SER A 29 -27.64 -14.41 -10.94
CA SER A 29 -28.40 -13.67 -9.93
C SER A 29 -27.49 -12.90 -8.98
N VAL A 30 -26.39 -13.52 -8.49
CA VAL A 30 -25.42 -12.87 -7.60
C VAL A 30 -24.69 -11.74 -8.31
N ILE A 31 -24.34 -11.89 -9.57
CA ILE A 31 -23.64 -10.87 -10.35
C ILE A 31 -24.58 -9.68 -10.63
N VAL A 32 -25.76 -9.94 -11.20
CA VAL A 32 -26.63 -8.88 -11.72
C VAL A 32 -27.52 -8.27 -10.64
N ALA A 33 -28.03 -9.07 -9.69
CA ALA A 33 -29.05 -8.62 -8.75
C ALA A 33 -28.57 -8.49 -7.30
N ARG A 34 -27.25 -8.61 -7.00
CA ARG A 34 -26.78 -8.52 -5.60
C ARG A 34 -25.44 -7.78 -5.44
N ALA A 35 -24.36 -8.23 -6.10
CA ALA A 35 -23.02 -7.86 -5.69
C ALA A 35 -22.46 -6.63 -6.41
N LEU A 36 -22.81 -6.43 -7.68
CA LEU A 36 -22.25 -5.37 -8.50
C LEU A 36 -23.17 -4.14 -8.57
N PRO A 37 -22.60 -2.92 -8.56
CA PRO A 37 -23.37 -1.70 -8.78
C PRO A 37 -23.69 -1.49 -10.26
N ASP A 38 -24.81 -0.81 -10.56
CA ASP A 38 -25.08 -0.29 -11.92
C ASP A 38 -24.19 0.93 -12.19
N VAL A 39 -23.64 1.03 -13.40
CA VAL A 39 -22.72 2.12 -13.77
C VAL A 39 -23.39 3.48 -13.75
N ARG A 40 -24.71 3.53 -14.03
CA ARG A 40 -25.48 4.78 -14.17
C ARG A 40 -25.71 5.48 -12.83
N ASP A 41 -26.10 4.72 -11.78
CA ASP A 41 -26.43 5.27 -10.46
C ASP A 41 -25.50 4.84 -9.32
N GLY A 42 -24.58 3.91 -9.57
CA GLY A 42 -23.61 3.41 -8.59
C GLY A 42 -24.21 2.56 -7.47
N PHE A 43 -25.49 2.17 -7.57
CA PHE A 43 -26.17 1.43 -6.54
C PHE A 43 -26.26 -0.07 -6.84
N LYS A 44 -26.14 -0.86 -5.78
CA LYS A 44 -26.63 -2.22 -5.76
C LYS A 44 -28.15 -2.20 -5.50
N PRO A 45 -28.87 -3.28 -5.88
CA PRO A 45 -30.32 -3.33 -5.67
C PRO A 45 -30.75 -3.03 -4.22
N VAL A 46 -30.01 -3.54 -3.21
CA VAL A 46 -30.34 -3.29 -1.79
C VAL A 46 -30.29 -1.80 -1.43
N HIS A 47 -29.26 -1.06 -1.91
CA HIS A 47 -29.14 0.38 -1.65
C HIS A 47 -30.29 1.16 -2.29
N ARG A 48 -30.58 0.85 -3.55
CA ARG A 48 -31.67 1.49 -4.31
C ARG A 48 -33.03 1.27 -3.62
N ARG A 49 -33.31 0.04 -3.18
CA ARG A 49 -34.55 -0.33 -2.48
C ARG A 49 -34.68 0.32 -1.11
N ILE A 50 -33.54 0.52 -0.38
CA ILE A 50 -33.56 1.24 0.92
C ILE A 50 -33.96 2.70 0.70
N LEU A 51 -33.31 3.40 -0.23
CA LEU A 51 -33.60 4.81 -0.51
C LEU A 51 -35.04 4.97 -1.01
N TYR A 52 -35.49 4.13 -1.94
CA TYR A 52 -36.85 4.14 -2.46
C TYR A 52 -37.91 3.85 -1.37
N GLY A 53 -37.65 2.85 -0.51
CA GLY A 53 -38.53 2.54 0.63
C GLY A 53 -38.58 3.67 1.65
N MET A 54 -37.45 4.34 1.92
CA MET A 54 -37.42 5.53 2.80
C MET A 54 -38.27 6.68 2.23
N MET A 55 -38.20 6.94 0.93
CA MET A 55 -39.01 7.93 0.23
C MET A 55 -40.51 7.55 0.33
N GLY A 56 -40.84 6.29 0.04
CA GLY A 56 -42.22 5.78 0.08
C GLY A 56 -42.94 5.92 1.43
N ILE A 57 -42.20 5.84 2.54
CA ILE A 57 -42.77 6.12 3.87
C ILE A 57 -42.64 7.58 4.30
N GLY A 58 -42.21 8.50 3.40
CA GLY A 58 -42.03 9.88 3.73
C GLY A 58 -40.94 10.13 4.79
N ASN A 59 -39.84 9.37 4.76
CA ASN A 59 -38.71 9.50 5.71
C ASN A 59 -37.63 10.42 5.16
N THR A 60 -38.02 11.64 4.84
CA THR A 60 -37.21 12.67 4.17
C THR A 60 -36.42 13.51 5.18
N SER A 61 -35.44 14.28 4.70
CA SER A 61 -34.54 15.09 5.54
C SER A 61 -35.21 16.13 6.40
N ASN A 62 -36.37 16.63 5.94
CA ASN A 62 -37.16 17.64 6.66
C ASN A 62 -38.12 17.04 7.67
N ASN A 63 -38.31 15.73 7.66
CA ASN A 63 -39.20 15.00 8.55
C ASN A 63 -38.46 14.46 9.79
N PRO A 64 -39.18 14.17 10.90
CA PRO A 64 -38.60 13.53 12.06
C PRO A 64 -37.96 12.18 11.75
N TYR A 65 -36.92 11.83 12.49
CA TYR A 65 -36.30 10.52 12.40
C TYR A 65 -37.29 9.38 12.66
N LYS A 66 -37.08 8.26 11.94
CA LYS A 66 -37.82 7.02 12.15
C LYS A 66 -36.89 5.92 12.61
N LYS A 67 -37.38 4.98 13.41
CA LYS A 67 -36.58 3.79 13.80
C LYS A 67 -36.10 3.04 12.58
N CYS A 68 -34.84 2.65 12.57
CA CYS A 68 -34.26 1.87 11.46
C CYS A 68 -35.04 0.58 11.22
N ALA A 69 -35.54 -0.04 12.28
CA ALA A 69 -36.41 -1.23 12.19
C ALA A 69 -37.66 -1.01 11.32
N ARG A 70 -38.22 0.21 11.27
CA ARG A 70 -39.39 0.52 10.43
C ARG A 70 -38.98 0.56 8.95
N VAL A 71 -37.82 1.17 8.65
CA VAL A 71 -37.28 1.22 7.27
C VAL A 71 -36.94 -0.18 6.80
N VAL A 72 -36.23 -0.97 7.63
CA VAL A 72 -35.87 -2.36 7.31
C VAL A 72 -37.11 -3.20 7.05
N GLY A 73 -38.13 -3.09 7.91
CA GLY A 73 -39.40 -3.82 7.72
C GLY A 73 -40.13 -3.44 6.43
N GLU A 74 -40.18 -2.16 6.07
CA GLU A 74 -40.72 -1.67 4.79
C GLU A 74 -40.05 -2.26 3.58
N VAL A 75 -38.69 -2.24 3.59
CA VAL A 75 -37.88 -2.75 2.50
C VAL A 75 -38.01 -4.25 2.34
N LEU A 76 -37.96 -5.00 3.44
CA LEU A 76 -38.12 -6.46 3.44
C LEU A 76 -39.50 -6.90 2.96
N GLY A 77 -40.52 -6.22 3.44
CA GLY A 77 -41.92 -6.59 3.14
C GLY A 77 -42.30 -6.30 1.70
N LYS A 78 -41.70 -5.32 1.07
CA LYS A 78 -42.15 -4.83 -0.24
C LYS A 78 -41.18 -5.04 -1.40
N TYR A 79 -39.86 -5.01 -1.14
CA TYR A 79 -38.87 -4.92 -2.25
C TYR A 79 -37.72 -5.91 -2.16
N HIS A 80 -37.28 -6.33 -0.96
CA HIS A 80 -36.03 -7.07 -0.82
C HIS A 80 -36.18 -8.33 0.04
N PRO A 81 -36.51 -9.51 -0.52
CA PRO A 81 -36.83 -10.73 0.20
C PRO A 81 -35.57 -11.47 0.73
N HIS A 82 -34.75 -10.80 1.55
CA HIS A 82 -33.51 -11.34 2.13
C HIS A 82 -33.46 -11.07 3.64
N GLY A 83 -32.37 -11.48 4.32
CA GLY A 83 -32.22 -11.29 5.75
C GLY A 83 -32.20 -9.83 6.20
N ASP A 84 -32.84 -9.52 7.33
CA ASP A 84 -32.91 -8.18 7.93
C ASP A 84 -31.53 -7.60 8.26
N SER A 85 -30.59 -8.42 8.69
CA SER A 85 -29.22 -8.03 9.00
C SER A 85 -28.49 -7.48 7.78
N SER A 86 -28.76 -8.01 6.58
CA SER A 86 -28.13 -7.52 5.33
C SER A 86 -28.66 -6.14 4.94
N VAL A 87 -29.98 -5.91 5.06
CA VAL A 87 -30.62 -4.62 4.78
C VAL A 87 -30.18 -3.59 5.82
N TYR A 88 -30.18 -3.96 7.12
CA TYR A 88 -29.72 -3.07 8.17
C TYR A 88 -28.24 -2.70 8.03
N GLY A 89 -27.38 -3.68 7.73
CA GLY A 89 -25.94 -3.42 7.47
C GLY A 89 -25.69 -2.46 6.30
N ALA A 90 -26.45 -2.59 5.21
CA ALA A 90 -26.38 -1.67 4.08
C ALA A 90 -26.86 -0.25 4.46
N LEU A 91 -27.95 -0.13 5.19
CA LEU A 91 -28.48 1.14 5.70
C LEU A 91 -27.49 1.82 6.64
N VAL A 92 -26.91 1.07 7.58
CA VAL A 92 -25.87 1.57 8.49
C VAL A 92 -24.68 2.12 7.74
N ARG A 93 -24.17 1.38 6.74
CA ARG A 93 -23.02 1.84 5.95
C ARG A 93 -23.29 3.15 5.23
N MET A 94 -24.51 3.37 4.71
CA MET A 94 -24.89 4.63 4.04
C MET A 94 -24.95 5.83 5.00
N ALA A 95 -24.96 5.62 6.32
CA ALA A 95 -24.91 6.66 7.34
C ALA A 95 -23.51 6.90 7.93
N GLN A 96 -22.53 6.04 7.63
CA GLN A 96 -21.17 6.12 8.19
C GLN A 96 -20.29 7.09 7.38
N ASN A 97 -19.84 8.17 8.01
CA ASN A 97 -19.01 9.21 7.37
C ASN A 97 -17.54 8.81 7.14
N TRP A 98 -17.08 7.69 7.70
CA TRP A 98 -15.78 7.06 7.44
C TRP A 98 -15.83 5.96 6.38
N ALA A 99 -17.04 5.52 5.99
CA ALA A 99 -17.27 4.51 4.97
C ALA A 99 -17.75 5.11 3.64
N MET A 100 -18.52 6.21 3.70
CA MET A 100 -19.06 6.95 2.56
C MET A 100 -18.39 8.32 2.50
N ARG A 101 -17.98 8.74 1.31
CA ARG A 101 -17.43 10.09 1.14
C ARG A 101 -18.51 11.16 1.32
N TYR A 102 -19.72 10.84 0.86
CA TYR A 102 -20.95 11.62 1.09
C TYR A 102 -22.06 10.69 1.55
N THR A 103 -22.54 10.88 2.77
CA THR A 103 -23.57 10.03 3.39
C THR A 103 -24.94 10.26 2.75
N LEU A 104 -25.66 9.19 2.48
CA LEU A 104 -27.00 9.22 1.88
C LEU A 104 -28.12 9.10 2.91
N VAL A 105 -27.76 8.62 4.10
CA VAL A 105 -28.66 8.46 5.25
C VAL A 105 -28.10 9.31 6.39
N ASP A 106 -28.98 10.05 7.06
CA ASP A 106 -28.72 10.77 8.29
C ASP A 106 -29.17 9.89 9.45
N GLY A 107 -28.17 9.43 10.25
CA GLY A 107 -28.37 8.48 11.33
C GLY A 107 -28.29 9.14 12.71
N GLN A 108 -29.17 8.74 13.63
CA GLN A 108 -29.16 9.14 15.02
C GLN A 108 -29.01 7.92 15.94
N GLY A 109 -28.01 7.94 16.81
CA GLY A 109 -27.66 6.84 17.70
C GLY A 109 -26.29 6.25 17.38
N ASN A 110 -26.05 5.01 17.81
CA ASN A 110 -24.80 4.30 17.57
C ASN A 110 -24.85 3.52 16.24
N PHE A 111 -24.16 4.04 15.23
CA PHE A 111 -23.98 3.43 13.91
C PHE A 111 -22.59 2.76 13.76
N GLY A 112 -21.91 2.45 14.87
CA GLY A 112 -20.54 1.93 14.89
C GLY A 112 -19.49 3.03 15.00
N SER A 113 -18.23 2.65 14.94
CA SER A 113 -17.09 3.57 14.98
C SER A 113 -15.94 3.12 14.05
N VAL A 114 -14.94 3.97 13.89
CA VAL A 114 -13.67 3.65 13.18
C VAL A 114 -12.87 2.57 13.93
N ASP A 115 -13.17 2.35 15.21
CA ASP A 115 -12.58 1.29 16.05
C ASP A 115 -13.17 -0.10 15.78
N GLY A 116 -14.13 -0.19 14.85
CA GLY A 116 -14.75 -1.46 14.49
C GLY A 116 -15.91 -1.85 15.42
N ASP A 117 -16.39 -0.95 16.27
CA ASP A 117 -17.58 -1.20 17.07
C ASP A 117 -18.78 -1.50 16.19
N SER A 118 -19.55 -2.48 16.59
CA SER A 118 -20.80 -2.82 15.91
C SER A 118 -21.87 -1.76 16.14
N PRO A 119 -22.73 -1.48 15.15
CA PRO A 119 -23.89 -0.61 15.36
C PRO A 119 -24.84 -1.22 16.40
N ALA A 120 -25.57 -0.36 17.11
CA ALA A 120 -26.63 -0.81 17.99
C ALA A 120 -27.75 -1.49 17.19
N ALA A 121 -28.51 -2.37 17.82
CA ALA A 121 -29.65 -3.04 17.15
C ALA A 121 -30.62 -2.02 16.56
N MET A 122 -31.23 -2.34 15.40
CA MET A 122 -32.10 -1.46 14.61
C MET A 122 -33.32 -0.88 15.34
N ARG A 123 -33.69 -1.49 16.47
CA ARG A 123 -34.76 -0.97 17.33
C ARG A 123 -34.35 0.25 18.16
N TYR A 124 -33.05 0.48 18.35
CA TYR A 124 -32.51 1.62 19.09
C TYR A 124 -32.09 2.78 18.17
N THR A 125 -31.53 2.47 17.00
CA THR A 125 -31.10 3.47 16.04
C THR A 125 -32.25 4.09 15.27
N GLU A 126 -32.08 5.33 14.87
CA GLU A 126 -33.03 6.09 14.06
C GLU A 126 -32.37 6.65 12.82
N CYS A 127 -33.10 6.81 11.75
CA CYS A 127 -32.58 7.32 10.50
C CYS A 127 -33.63 8.13 9.72
N ARG A 128 -33.12 8.94 8.78
CA ARG A 128 -33.89 9.62 7.74
C ARG A 128 -32.98 9.79 6.51
N LEU A 129 -33.53 10.14 5.37
CA LEU A 129 -32.72 10.50 4.22
C LEU A 129 -31.87 11.75 4.53
N SER A 130 -30.64 11.77 4.07
CA SER A 130 -29.88 13.01 3.98
C SER A 130 -30.41 13.86 2.82
N LYS A 131 -30.09 15.15 2.78
CA LYS A 131 -30.45 16.02 1.65
C LYS A 131 -29.91 15.48 0.33
N MET A 132 -28.69 14.94 0.34
CA MET A 132 -28.07 14.32 -0.80
C MET A 132 -28.78 13.02 -1.23
N GLY A 133 -29.20 12.21 -0.26
CA GLY A 133 -29.98 11.00 -0.49
C GLY A 133 -31.35 11.26 -1.12
N GLU A 134 -32.00 12.38 -0.78
CA GLU A 134 -33.22 12.84 -1.46
C GLU A 134 -32.94 13.28 -2.89
N HIS A 135 -31.89 14.06 -3.10
CA HIS A 135 -31.53 14.62 -4.41
C HIS A 135 -31.18 13.56 -5.47
N ILE A 136 -30.75 12.37 -5.04
CA ILE A 136 -30.55 11.21 -5.94
C ILE A 136 -31.86 10.73 -6.57
N MET A 137 -32.98 10.95 -5.90
CA MET A 137 -34.29 10.50 -6.34
C MET A 137 -35.17 11.62 -6.92
N ASP A 138 -34.61 12.82 -7.12
CA ASP A 138 -35.31 13.91 -7.76
C ASP A 138 -35.84 13.49 -9.13
N ASP A 139 -37.02 13.96 -9.46
CA ASP A 139 -37.69 13.70 -10.72
C ASP A 139 -38.11 12.22 -10.99
N LEU A 140 -38.05 11.34 -9.96
CA LEU A 140 -38.43 9.91 -10.11
C LEU A 140 -39.90 9.74 -10.54
N GLU A 141 -40.78 10.64 -10.12
CA GLU A 141 -42.22 10.66 -10.48
C GLU A 141 -42.51 11.17 -11.91
N LYS A 142 -41.49 11.62 -12.64
CA LYS A 142 -41.62 12.20 -13.99
C LYS A 142 -41.28 11.22 -15.11
N ASP A 143 -41.47 9.94 -14.92
CA ASP A 143 -41.18 8.87 -15.89
C ASP A 143 -39.74 8.92 -16.46
N THR A 144 -38.79 9.33 -15.62
CA THR A 144 -37.39 9.52 -16.02
C THR A 144 -36.61 8.22 -16.16
N VAL A 145 -37.05 7.16 -15.51
CA VAL A 145 -36.43 5.81 -15.49
C VAL A 145 -37.48 4.73 -15.62
N ASP A 146 -37.05 3.55 -16.05
CA ASP A 146 -37.97 2.41 -16.18
C ASP A 146 -38.31 1.83 -14.82
N MET A 147 -39.60 1.58 -14.58
CA MET A 147 -40.09 0.87 -13.40
C MET A 147 -40.21 -0.61 -13.71
N VAL A 148 -39.82 -1.46 -12.78
CA VAL A 148 -39.89 -2.92 -12.85
C VAL A 148 -40.75 -3.45 -11.72
N ASN A 149 -41.34 -4.62 -11.90
CA ASN A 149 -42.09 -5.27 -10.82
C ASN A 149 -41.14 -5.69 -9.69
N ASN A 150 -41.63 -5.65 -8.45
CA ASN A 150 -40.94 -6.21 -7.30
C ASN A 150 -40.96 -7.75 -7.35
N PHE A 151 -40.45 -8.42 -6.31
CA PHE A 151 -40.27 -9.87 -6.27
C PHE A 151 -41.58 -10.68 -6.30
N ASP A 152 -42.71 -10.11 -5.99
CA ASP A 152 -44.03 -10.77 -5.96
C ASP A 152 -45.05 -10.16 -6.94
N ASP A 153 -44.60 -9.30 -7.85
CA ASP A 153 -45.41 -8.60 -8.85
C ASP A 153 -46.54 -7.70 -8.29
N SER A 154 -46.49 -7.41 -7.00
CA SER A 154 -47.53 -6.62 -6.32
C SER A 154 -47.28 -5.11 -6.42
N LEU A 155 -46.05 -4.69 -6.53
CA LEU A 155 -45.61 -3.30 -6.59
C LEU A 155 -44.55 -3.09 -7.67
N VAL A 156 -44.23 -1.84 -7.92
CA VAL A 156 -43.15 -1.47 -8.83
C VAL A 156 -42.00 -0.76 -8.08
N GLU A 157 -40.80 -0.95 -8.57
CA GLU A 157 -39.58 -0.31 -8.08
C GLU A 157 -38.78 0.25 -9.26
N PRO A 158 -37.95 1.31 -9.06
CA PRO A 158 -37.12 1.83 -10.13
C PRO A 158 -35.98 0.86 -10.47
N SER A 159 -35.75 0.63 -11.78
CA SER A 159 -34.64 -0.19 -12.26
C SER A 159 -33.29 0.48 -11.99
N VAL A 160 -33.25 1.82 -12.02
CA VAL A 160 -32.10 2.71 -11.77
C VAL A 160 -32.61 4.04 -11.21
N MET A 161 -31.79 4.76 -10.43
CA MET A 161 -32.14 6.08 -9.93
C MET A 161 -31.84 7.19 -10.97
N PRO A 162 -32.69 8.24 -11.08
CA PRO A 162 -32.48 9.36 -12.01
C PRO A 162 -31.46 10.38 -11.46
N THR A 163 -30.40 9.89 -10.86
CA THR A 163 -29.45 10.69 -10.06
C THR A 163 -28.75 11.79 -10.87
N LYS A 164 -28.66 13.00 -10.30
CA LYS A 164 -27.80 14.09 -10.78
C LYS A 164 -26.39 14.00 -10.18
N ILE A 165 -26.13 13.03 -9.30
CA ILE A 165 -24.87 12.82 -8.59
C ILE A 165 -24.17 11.62 -9.19
N PRO A 166 -22.90 11.71 -9.62
CA PRO A 166 -22.11 10.60 -10.16
C PRO A 166 -21.67 9.63 -9.05
N ASN A 167 -22.66 8.99 -8.39
CA ASN A 167 -22.51 8.27 -7.14
C ASN A 167 -21.54 7.07 -7.24
N LEU A 168 -21.41 6.43 -8.42
CA LEU A 168 -20.45 5.35 -8.62
C LEU A 168 -19.01 5.79 -8.33
N LEU A 169 -18.61 6.97 -8.82
CA LEU A 169 -17.28 7.53 -8.58
C LEU A 169 -17.18 8.21 -7.21
N VAL A 170 -18.19 8.98 -6.85
CA VAL A 170 -18.17 9.81 -5.63
C VAL A 170 -18.13 8.97 -4.35
N ASN A 171 -19.00 7.97 -4.24
CA ASN A 171 -19.05 7.08 -3.07
C ASN A 171 -18.38 5.72 -3.29
N GLY A 172 -17.98 5.43 -4.53
CA GLY A 172 -17.34 4.15 -4.85
C GLY A 172 -18.23 2.93 -4.57
N GLY A 173 -17.60 1.78 -4.45
CA GLY A 173 -18.30 0.55 -4.13
C GLY A 173 -17.39 -0.66 -4.03
N ASN A 174 -17.73 -1.58 -3.16
CA ASN A 174 -17.06 -2.87 -3.06
C ASN A 174 -18.08 -4.01 -3.14
N GLY A 175 -17.74 -5.14 -3.71
CA GLY A 175 -18.62 -6.28 -3.80
C GLY A 175 -17.90 -7.52 -4.27
N ILE A 176 -18.32 -8.67 -3.75
CA ILE A 176 -17.78 -9.98 -4.12
C ILE A 176 -18.92 -10.76 -4.79
N ALA A 177 -18.75 -11.04 -6.07
CA ALA A 177 -19.64 -11.87 -6.87
C ALA A 177 -19.00 -13.24 -7.14
N VAL A 178 -19.70 -14.10 -7.88
CA VAL A 178 -19.13 -15.37 -8.30
C VAL A 178 -18.14 -15.13 -9.45
N GLY A 179 -16.89 -15.52 -9.25
CA GLY A 179 -15.83 -15.40 -10.26
C GLY A 179 -15.28 -13.98 -10.47
N MET A 180 -15.82 -12.95 -9.80
CA MET A 180 -15.34 -11.57 -9.91
C MET A 180 -15.63 -10.76 -8.64
N ALA A 181 -14.88 -9.67 -8.45
CA ALA A 181 -15.11 -8.74 -7.37
C ALA A 181 -14.97 -7.32 -7.91
N THR A 182 -15.67 -6.37 -7.31
CA THR A 182 -15.51 -4.93 -7.58
C THR A 182 -14.98 -4.22 -6.37
N ASN A 183 -14.09 -3.25 -6.59
CA ASN A 183 -13.56 -2.37 -5.55
C ASN A 183 -13.23 -1.01 -6.17
N ILE A 184 -14.21 -0.11 -6.11
CA ILE A 184 -14.16 1.22 -6.73
C ILE A 184 -13.90 2.24 -5.63
N PRO A 185 -12.83 3.07 -5.73
CA PRO A 185 -12.52 4.08 -4.73
C PRO A 185 -13.50 5.25 -4.78
N THR A 186 -13.57 6.00 -3.69
CA THR A 186 -14.34 7.24 -3.57
C THR A 186 -13.58 8.42 -4.16
N HIS A 187 -14.31 9.47 -4.60
CA HIS A 187 -13.75 10.68 -5.20
C HIS A 187 -14.42 11.95 -4.67
N ASN A 188 -13.76 13.09 -4.85
CA ASN A 188 -14.33 14.39 -4.55
C ASN A 188 -15.44 14.74 -5.54
N LEU A 189 -16.59 15.18 -5.05
CA LEU A 189 -17.76 15.51 -5.87
C LEU A 189 -17.47 16.63 -6.87
N GLY A 190 -16.81 17.70 -6.41
CA GLY A 190 -16.48 18.85 -7.26
C GLY A 190 -15.58 18.45 -8.42
N GLU A 191 -14.54 17.66 -8.14
CA GLU A 191 -13.61 17.17 -9.18
C GLU A 191 -14.32 16.25 -10.21
N VAL A 192 -15.20 15.36 -9.75
CA VAL A 192 -15.93 14.47 -10.66
C VAL A 192 -16.93 15.25 -11.52
N ILE A 193 -17.63 16.24 -10.94
CA ILE A 193 -18.53 17.10 -11.72
C ILE A 193 -17.76 17.91 -12.77
N ASP A 194 -16.61 18.49 -12.42
CA ASP A 194 -15.77 19.21 -13.37
C ASP A 194 -15.31 18.28 -14.52
N GLY A 195 -14.94 17.05 -14.20
CA GLY A 195 -14.61 16.03 -15.20
C GLY A 195 -15.80 15.64 -16.09
N CYS A 196 -17.01 15.53 -15.53
CA CYS A 196 -18.24 15.31 -16.32
C CYS A 196 -18.54 16.50 -17.25
N CYS A 197 -18.39 17.74 -16.77
CA CYS A 197 -18.56 18.94 -17.59
C CYS A 197 -17.53 19.01 -18.72
N ALA A 198 -16.25 18.68 -18.44
CA ALA A 198 -15.20 18.62 -19.45
C ALA A 198 -15.50 17.54 -20.53
N TYR A 199 -16.05 16.39 -20.11
CA TYR A 199 -16.48 15.34 -21.04
C TYR A 199 -17.67 15.77 -21.91
N ILE A 200 -18.65 16.50 -21.34
CA ILE A 200 -19.79 17.04 -22.10
C ILE A 200 -19.33 18.05 -23.19
N ASP A 201 -18.28 18.85 -22.87
CA ASP A 201 -17.69 19.79 -23.82
C ASP A 201 -16.85 19.12 -24.90
N ASN A 202 -16.15 18.04 -24.53
CA ASN A 202 -15.28 17.29 -25.44
C ASN A 202 -15.37 15.78 -25.14
N GLU A 203 -16.19 15.07 -25.93
CA GLU A 203 -16.38 13.61 -25.79
C GLU A 203 -15.12 12.79 -26.13
N ASP A 204 -14.16 13.39 -26.86
CA ASP A 204 -12.89 12.74 -27.22
C ASP A 204 -11.79 12.92 -26.17
N ILE A 205 -12.05 13.66 -25.06
CA ILE A 205 -11.08 13.83 -23.97
C ILE A 205 -10.52 12.47 -23.52
N ASP A 206 -9.21 12.37 -23.42
CA ASP A 206 -8.53 11.17 -22.95
C ASP A 206 -8.46 11.08 -21.42
N THR A 207 -7.87 10.01 -20.90
CA THR A 207 -7.76 9.81 -19.45
C THR A 207 -6.85 10.84 -18.80
N ASP A 208 -5.76 11.25 -19.47
CA ASP A 208 -4.85 12.27 -18.97
C ASP A 208 -5.55 13.64 -18.88
N GLY A 209 -6.34 14.01 -19.87
CA GLY A 209 -7.15 15.23 -19.84
C GLY A 209 -8.23 15.19 -18.74
N LEU A 210 -8.87 14.04 -18.50
CA LEU A 210 -9.79 13.90 -17.35
C LEU A 210 -9.07 13.99 -16.00
N MET A 211 -7.82 13.56 -15.92
CA MET A 211 -7.01 13.65 -14.69
C MET A 211 -6.60 15.08 -14.33
N GLU A 212 -6.72 16.05 -15.22
CA GLU A 212 -6.56 17.47 -14.88
C GLU A 212 -7.66 17.92 -13.90
N PHE A 213 -8.86 17.36 -14.03
CA PHE A 213 -10.02 17.63 -13.18
C PHE A 213 -10.14 16.61 -12.03
N ILE A 214 -10.15 15.31 -12.35
CA ILE A 214 -10.26 14.19 -11.39
C ILE A 214 -8.86 13.68 -11.07
N LYS A 215 -8.18 14.35 -10.16
CA LYS A 215 -6.74 14.15 -9.91
C LYS A 215 -6.40 12.75 -9.36
N ALA A 216 -7.17 12.28 -8.40
CA ALA A 216 -7.01 10.98 -7.74
C ALA A 216 -8.24 10.67 -6.88
N PRO A 217 -8.40 9.44 -6.38
CA PRO A 217 -9.40 9.12 -5.35
C PRO A 217 -9.31 10.05 -4.13
N ASP A 218 -10.45 10.26 -3.48
CA ASP A 218 -10.59 11.06 -2.28
C ASP A 218 -11.33 10.25 -1.21
N PHE A 219 -10.57 9.76 -0.22
CA PHE A 219 -11.10 8.85 0.78
C PHE A 219 -11.75 9.59 1.95
N PRO A 220 -12.84 9.05 2.54
CA PRO A 220 -13.53 9.67 3.68
C PRO A 220 -12.64 9.92 4.89
N THR A 221 -11.64 9.08 5.10
CA THR A 221 -10.70 9.13 6.24
C THR A 221 -9.48 10.02 6.00
N GLY A 222 -9.39 10.70 4.84
CA GLY A 222 -8.25 11.55 4.49
C GLY A 222 -7.01 10.73 4.13
N ALA A 223 -5.90 10.97 4.84
CA ALA A 223 -4.60 10.34 4.63
C ALA A 223 -3.89 10.78 3.32
N TYR A 224 -2.78 10.15 2.98
CA TYR A 224 -2.03 10.43 1.76
C TYR A 224 -2.22 9.34 0.71
N ILE A 225 -2.34 9.73 -0.56
CA ILE A 225 -2.01 8.85 -1.70
C ILE A 225 -0.53 9.04 -2.00
N TYR A 226 0.23 7.95 -2.02
CA TYR A 226 1.67 7.95 -2.17
C TYR A 226 2.09 7.37 -3.52
N GLY A 227 2.51 8.25 -4.45
CA GLY A 227 2.76 7.94 -5.85
C GLY A 227 1.49 7.93 -6.71
N ILE A 228 1.58 8.52 -7.92
CA ILE A 228 0.42 8.69 -8.82
C ILE A 228 0.26 7.54 -9.83
N GLN A 229 1.31 6.74 -10.06
CA GLN A 229 1.28 5.73 -11.13
C GLN A 229 0.15 4.71 -10.95
N GLY A 230 -0.07 4.23 -9.74
CA GLY A 230 -1.17 3.27 -9.47
C GLY A 230 -2.56 3.86 -9.68
N VAL A 231 -2.73 5.19 -9.56
CA VAL A 231 -3.97 5.90 -9.90
C VAL A 231 -4.13 5.97 -11.41
N LYS A 232 -3.07 6.33 -12.13
CA LYS A 232 -3.08 6.39 -13.61
C LYS A 232 -3.43 5.02 -14.21
N ASP A 233 -2.77 3.96 -13.75
CA ASP A 233 -3.07 2.59 -14.18
C ASP A 233 -4.55 2.23 -13.93
N ALA A 234 -5.09 2.61 -12.77
CA ALA A 234 -6.49 2.36 -12.41
C ALA A 234 -7.46 3.12 -13.32
N TYR A 235 -7.17 4.36 -13.66
CA TYR A 235 -8.03 5.19 -14.48
C TYR A 235 -7.99 4.80 -15.96
N GLU A 236 -6.85 4.37 -16.47
CA GLU A 236 -6.71 3.88 -17.84
C GLU A 236 -7.34 2.49 -18.05
N THR A 237 -7.04 1.55 -17.15
CA THR A 237 -7.35 0.13 -17.36
C THR A 237 -8.51 -0.39 -16.52
N GLY A 238 -9.02 0.38 -15.55
CA GLY A 238 -9.96 -0.08 -14.53
C GLY A 238 -9.31 -0.90 -13.42
N ARG A 239 -7.99 -1.13 -13.46
CA ARG A 239 -7.23 -1.87 -12.44
C ARG A 239 -5.96 -1.13 -12.07
N GLY A 240 -5.72 -1.00 -10.76
CA GLY A 240 -4.51 -0.35 -10.27
C GLY A 240 -4.31 -0.61 -8.79
N ARG A 241 -3.10 -0.33 -8.31
CA ARG A 241 -2.76 -0.44 -6.89
C ARG A 241 -2.37 0.93 -6.37
N ILE A 242 -3.22 1.52 -5.54
CA ILE A 242 -3.02 2.83 -4.92
C ILE A 242 -2.42 2.62 -3.54
N ILE A 243 -1.29 3.25 -3.26
CA ILE A 243 -0.67 3.20 -1.93
C ILE A 243 -1.25 4.34 -1.10
N MET A 244 -1.85 3.99 0.02
CA MET A 244 -2.36 4.93 1.02
C MET A 244 -1.44 4.92 2.23
N ARG A 245 -1.13 6.10 2.75
CA ARG A 245 -0.28 6.28 3.94
C ARG A 245 -0.96 7.20 4.94
N ALA A 246 -0.92 6.83 6.21
CA ALA A 246 -1.44 7.62 7.31
C ALA A 246 -0.78 9.00 7.37
N LYS A 247 -1.53 10.01 7.82
CA LYS A 247 -0.97 11.32 8.15
C LYS A 247 -0.37 11.25 9.56
N ALA A 248 0.96 11.31 9.60
CA ALA A 248 1.72 11.19 10.83
C ALA A 248 2.76 12.30 10.91
N GLU A 249 2.88 12.91 12.09
CA GLU A 249 3.83 13.98 12.39
C GLU A 249 4.67 13.60 13.60
N ILE A 250 5.90 14.10 13.66
CA ILE A 250 6.77 13.90 14.81
C ILE A 250 6.74 15.18 15.65
N GLU A 251 6.20 15.08 16.85
CA GLU A 251 6.24 16.12 17.87
C GLU A 251 7.50 15.92 18.71
N THR A 252 8.45 16.86 18.59
CA THR A 252 9.68 16.86 19.41
C THR A 252 9.38 17.41 20.78
N GLY A 253 9.65 16.63 21.82
CA GLY A 253 9.45 17.03 23.21
C GLY A 253 10.77 17.12 24.00
N ASP A 254 10.80 17.89 25.08
CA ASP A 254 11.99 18.07 25.93
C ASP A 254 12.53 16.74 26.50
N SER A 255 11.68 15.75 26.72
CA SER A 255 12.05 14.46 27.32
C SER A 255 12.14 13.32 26.30
N HIS A 256 11.27 13.30 25.31
CA HIS A 256 11.18 12.26 24.29
C HIS A 256 10.29 12.72 23.12
N ASP A 257 10.56 12.21 21.95
CA ASP A 257 9.76 12.47 20.75
C ASP A 257 8.48 11.62 20.75
N LYS A 258 7.44 12.14 20.09
CA LYS A 258 6.17 11.46 19.89
C LYS A 258 5.85 11.36 18.39
N ILE A 259 5.41 10.21 17.94
CA ILE A 259 4.81 10.06 16.62
C ILE A 259 3.31 10.16 16.79
N VAL A 260 2.70 11.18 16.20
CA VAL A 260 1.27 11.48 16.30
C VAL A 260 0.62 11.18 14.96
N VAL A 261 -0.35 10.28 14.94
CA VAL A 261 -1.11 9.91 13.75
C VAL A 261 -2.51 10.53 13.86
N THR A 262 -2.85 11.39 12.90
CA THR A 262 -4.13 12.12 12.87
C THR A 262 -5.11 11.54 11.86
N GLU A 263 -4.64 10.84 10.82
CA GLU A 263 -5.47 10.22 9.81
C GLU A 263 -4.90 8.85 9.45
N ILE A 264 -5.78 7.86 9.24
CA ILE A 264 -5.40 6.48 8.88
C ILE A 264 -5.93 6.13 7.48
N PRO A 265 -5.29 5.16 6.79
CA PRO A 265 -5.74 4.71 5.49
C PRO A 265 -7.18 4.18 5.51
N TYR A 266 -7.91 4.41 4.42
CA TYR A 266 -9.29 3.98 4.27
C TYR A 266 -9.46 2.47 4.50
N GLY A 267 -10.47 2.10 5.28
CA GLY A 267 -10.79 0.70 5.59
C GLY A 267 -9.95 0.06 6.69
N VAL A 268 -9.03 0.80 7.32
CA VAL A 268 -8.23 0.32 8.45
C VAL A 268 -9.03 0.48 9.75
N ASN A 269 -9.06 -0.57 10.57
CA ASN A 269 -9.60 -0.53 11.93
C ASN A 269 -8.58 0.11 12.86
N LYS A 270 -8.96 1.21 13.54
CA LYS A 270 -8.06 1.98 14.40
C LYS A 270 -7.63 1.19 15.64
N ALA A 271 -8.55 0.52 16.32
CA ALA A 271 -8.25 -0.25 17.53
C ALA A 271 -7.30 -1.42 17.26
N ASP A 272 -7.53 -2.17 16.17
CA ASP A 272 -6.65 -3.25 15.74
C ASP A 272 -5.26 -2.73 15.37
N LEU A 273 -5.19 -1.57 14.72
CA LEU A 273 -3.91 -0.92 14.37
C LEU A 273 -3.12 -0.54 15.62
N VAL A 274 -3.74 0.13 16.60
CA VAL A 274 -3.12 0.53 17.86
C VAL A 274 -2.61 -0.70 18.61
N LYS A 275 -3.43 -1.74 18.73
CA LYS A 275 -3.05 -3.00 19.35
C LYS A 275 -1.86 -3.66 18.64
N TYR A 276 -1.88 -3.72 17.31
CA TYR A 276 -0.80 -4.33 16.55
C TYR A 276 0.52 -3.57 16.68
N ILE A 277 0.50 -2.23 16.74
CA ILE A 277 1.69 -1.41 17.02
C ILE A 277 2.25 -1.75 18.42
N ALA A 278 1.39 -1.87 19.44
CA ALA A 278 1.79 -2.24 20.80
C ALA A 278 2.37 -3.67 20.85
N ASP A 279 1.79 -4.62 20.11
CA ASP A 279 2.30 -5.99 20.01
C ASP A 279 3.70 -6.03 19.39
N LEU A 280 3.95 -5.26 18.30
CA LEU A 280 5.28 -5.13 17.67
C LEU A 280 6.33 -4.54 18.62
N ALA A 281 5.94 -3.60 19.47
CA ALA A 281 6.82 -3.03 20.49
C ALA A 281 7.13 -4.06 21.60
N THR A 282 6.13 -4.79 22.08
CA THR A 282 6.25 -5.82 23.12
C THR A 282 7.10 -7.00 22.65
N GLU A 283 6.90 -7.44 21.40
CA GLU A 283 7.67 -8.50 20.75
C GLU A 283 9.09 -8.05 20.35
N LYS A 284 9.42 -6.76 20.55
CA LYS A 284 10.71 -6.15 20.18
C LYS A 284 11.04 -6.24 18.69
N LYS A 285 10.04 -6.34 17.83
CA LYS A 285 10.19 -6.25 16.38
C LYS A 285 10.47 -4.81 15.95
N ILE A 286 9.87 -3.84 16.65
CA ILE A 286 10.20 -2.41 16.56
C ILE A 286 10.68 -1.96 17.94
N GLU A 287 11.97 -1.67 18.03
CA GLU A 287 12.59 -1.15 19.26
C GLU A 287 12.50 0.35 19.31
N GLY A 288 12.50 0.91 20.52
CA GLY A 288 12.46 2.35 20.73
C GLY A 288 11.06 2.90 20.96
N ILE A 289 10.00 2.09 20.90
CA ILE A 289 8.65 2.47 21.34
C ILE A 289 8.53 2.19 22.84
N THR A 290 8.07 3.18 23.61
CA THR A 290 7.83 3.05 25.06
C THR A 290 6.37 2.86 25.37
N ASN A 291 5.47 3.51 24.66
CA ASN A 291 4.04 3.43 24.89
C ASN A 291 3.27 3.73 23.58
N VAL A 292 2.03 3.26 23.50
CA VAL A 292 1.10 3.53 22.41
C VAL A 292 -0.26 3.86 23.01
N ASN A 293 -0.73 5.07 22.80
CA ASN A 293 -1.99 5.57 23.33
C ASN A 293 -2.94 5.99 22.21
N ASP A 294 -4.21 5.76 22.42
CA ASP A 294 -5.29 6.36 21.64
C ASP A 294 -5.87 7.55 22.40
N GLU A 295 -5.55 8.75 21.95
CA GLU A 295 -6.03 10.02 22.50
C GLU A 295 -7.17 10.62 21.66
N SER A 296 -7.79 9.83 20.78
CA SER A 296 -8.86 10.28 19.89
C SER A 296 -10.06 10.78 20.69
N GLY A 297 -10.64 11.89 20.26
CA GLY A 297 -11.76 12.51 20.95
C GLY A 297 -12.59 13.42 20.03
N ARG A 298 -13.31 14.37 20.62
CA ARG A 298 -14.15 15.32 19.86
C ARG A 298 -13.36 16.21 18.89
N GLN A 299 -12.04 16.37 19.10
CA GLN A 299 -11.17 17.17 18.26
C GLN A 299 -10.65 16.38 17.04
N GLY A 300 -10.94 15.09 16.94
CA GLY A 300 -10.50 14.23 15.87
C GLY A 300 -9.74 13.00 16.35
N MET A 301 -9.17 12.28 15.39
CA MET A 301 -8.32 11.11 15.62
C MET A 301 -6.93 11.55 16.08
N ARG A 302 -6.40 10.89 17.11
CA ARG A 302 -5.04 11.13 17.60
C ARG A 302 -4.49 9.84 18.22
N ILE A 303 -3.65 9.13 17.48
CA ILE A 303 -2.90 7.98 17.98
C ILE A 303 -1.49 8.47 18.28
N VAL A 304 -1.02 8.27 19.51
CA VAL A 304 0.30 8.72 19.98
C VAL A 304 1.19 7.53 20.26
N VAL A 305 2.36 7.50 19.61
CA VAL A 305 3.42 6.52 19.85
C VAL A 305 4.60 7.23 20.50
N ASP A 306 4.82 6.98 21.78
CA ASP A 306 5.93 7.57 22.54
C ASP A 306 7.25 6.85 22.17
N VAL A 307 8.24 7.63 21.76
CA VAL A 307 9.56 7.17 21.32
C VAL A 307 10.57 7.30 22.44
N ARG A 308 11.40 6.28 22.60
CA ARG A 308 12.47 6.29 23.60
C ARG A 308 13.53 7.36 23.23
N ARG A 309 14.11 8.01 24.23
CA ARG A 309 15.04 9.15 24.07
C ARG A 309 16.29 8.85 23.21
N ASP A 310 16.74 7.60 23.21
CA ASP A 310 17.92 7.13 22.45
C ASP A 310 17.55 6.55 21.07
N ALA A 311 16.30 6.67 20.63
CA ALA A 311 15.80 6.13 19.38
C ALA A 311 15.41 7.26 18.41
N ASN A 312 15.63 7.04 17.12
CA ASN A 312 15.25 8.01 16.07
C ASN A 312 13.79 7.80 15.66
N ALA A 313 12.96 8.81 15.87
CA ALA A 313 11.52 8.78 15.59
C ALA A 313 11.22 8.55 14.09
N ASN A 314 12.02 9.10 13.17
CA ASN A 314 11.84 8.91 11.73
C ASN A 314 12.07 7.45 11.32
N VAL A 315 13.07 6.80 11.90
CA VAL A 315 13.35 5.38 11.64
C VAL A 315 12.22 4.50 12.15
N ILE A 316 11.67 4.81 13.32
CA ILE A 316 10.51 4.09 13.88
C ILE A 316 9.29 4.31 13.00
N LEU A 317 8.99 5.54 12.59
CA LEU A 317 7.87 5.86 11.71
C LEU A 317 7.97 5.08 10.38
N ASN A 318 9.15 5.01 9.77
CA ASN A 318 9.35 4.24 8.54
C ASN A 318 9.17 2.73 8.75
N LYS A 319 9.60 2.20 9.90
CA LYS A 319 9.32 0.80 10.27
C LYS A 319 7.82 0.56 10.46
N LEU A 320 7.12 1.49 11.09
CA LEU A 320 5.67 1.45 11.25
C LEU A 320 4.94 1.44 9.91
N PHE A 321 5.34 2.27 8.94
CA PHE A 321 4.80 2.23 7.59
C PHE A 321 5.05 0.89 6.87
N LYS A 322 6.22 0.28 7.04
CA LYS A 322 6.56 -1.01 6.42
C LYS A 322 5.88 -2.21 7.07
N MET A 323 5.62 -2.17 8.37
CA MET A 323 5.18 -3.32 9.16
C MET A 323 3.73 -3.27 9.60
N THR A 324 3.05 -2.14 9.44
CA THR A 324 1.67 -1.96 9.93
C THR A 324 0.75 -1.39 8.84
N ALA A 325 -0.55 -1.34 9.13
CA ALA A 325 -1.55 -0.75 8.25
C ALA A 325 -1.53 0.80 8.23
N LEU A 326 -0.55 1.46 8.88
CA LEU A 326 -0.28 2.89 8.65
C LEU A 326 0.10 3.18 7.19
N GLN A 327 0.61 2.19 6.47
CA GLN A 327 0.65 2.21 5.01
C GLN A 327 -0.04 0.95 4.50
N SER A 328 -1.07 1.14 3.68
CA SER A 328 -1.84 0.06 3.06
C SER A 328 -2.00 0.30 1.57
N SER A 329 -2.45 -0.70 0.83
CA SER A 329 -2.73 -0.54 -0.59
C SER A 329 -4.20 -0.79 -0.87
N PHE A 330 -4.81 0.11 -1.65
CA PHE A 330 -6.14 -0.06 -2.21
C PHE A 330 -6.02 -0.64 -3.62
N SER A 331 -6.47 -1.87 -3.79
CA SER A 331 -6.47 -2.52 -5.10
C SER A 331 -7.75 -2.17 -5.84
N VAL A 332 -7.64 -1.28 -6.82
CA VAL A 332 -8.77 -0.87 -7.65
C VAL A 332 -9.13 -2.01 -8.61
N ASN A 333 -10.42 -2.27 -8.70
CA ASN A 333 -11.03 -3.15 -9.70
C ASN A 333 -12.41 -2.59 -10.06
N CYS A 334 -12.47 -1.77 -11.10
CA CYS A 334 -13.65 -0.99 -11.47
C CYS A 334 -14.60 -1.83 -12.33
N ILE A 335 -15.25 -2.83 -11.72
CA ILE A 335 -16.28 -3.64 -12.39
C ILE A 335 -17.67 -3.13 -11.99
N ALA A 336 -18.48 -2.75 -12.97
CA ALA A 336 -19.88 -2.37 -12.77
C ALA A 336 -20.77 -2.99 -13.85
N LEU A 337 -22.08 -2.92 -13.64
CA LEU A 337 -23.06 -3.41 -14.62
C LEU A 337 -23.33 -2.34 -15.68
N VAL A 338 -23.10 -2.71 -16.94
CA VAL A 338 -23.47 -1.92 -18.12
C VAL A 338 -24.56 -2.69 -18.85
N HIS A 339 -25.77 -2.15 -18.89
CA HIS A 339 -26.96 -2.84 -19.46
C HIS A 339 -27.13 -4.29 -18.92
N GLY A 340 -26.97 -4.45 -17.61
CA GLY A 340 -27.09 -5.74 -16.91
C GLY A 340 -25.93 -6.72 -17.11
N ARG A 341 -24.83 -6.31 -17.77
CA ARG A 341 -23.63 -7.13 -17.97
C ARG A 341 -22.43 -6.57 -17.21
N PRO A 342 -21.66 -7.39 -16.50
CA PRO A 342 -20.46 -6.93 -15.82
C PRO A 342 -19.37 -6.53 -16.81
N LYS A 343 -18.82 -5.32 -16.64
CA LYS A 343 -17.74 -4.79 -17.47
C LYS A 343 -16.68 -4.15 -16.59
N LEU A 344 -15.41 -4.36 -16.93
CA LEU A 344 -14.30 -3.60 -16.36
C LEU A 344 -14.24 -2.26 -17.08
N LEU A 345 -14.27 -1.17 -16.32
CA LEU A 345 -14.42 0.18 -16.83
C LEU A 345 -13.22 1.06 -16.51
N SER A 346 -12.79 1.86 -17.48
CA SER A 346 -11.87 2.98 -17.28
C SER A 346 -12.61 4.18 -16.67
N LEU A 347 -11.86 5.19 -16.20
CA LEU A 347 -12.46 6.45 -15.71
C LEU A 347 -13.33 7.11 -16.78
N LYS A 348 -12.83 7.20 -18.01
CA LYS A 348 -13.58 7.78 -19.14
C LYS A 348 -14.90 7.05 -19.39
N GLU A 349 -14.89 5.71 -19.33
CA GLU A 349 -16.12 4.92 -19.52
C GLU A 349 -17.12 5.13 -18.38
N CYS A 350 -16.66 5.27 -17.12
CA CYS A 350 -17.53 5.58 -16.00
C CYS A 350 -18.21 6.95 -16.17
N VAL A 351 -17.45 7.98 -16.54
CA VAL A 351 -17.95 9.32 -16.80
C VAL A 351 -18.94 9.31 -17.98
N LYS A 352 -18.57 8.65 -19.08
CA LYS A 352 -19.43 8.52 -20.25
C LYS A 352 -20.80 7.93 -19.90
N HIS A 353 -20.84 6.76 -19.26
CA HIS A 353 -22.11 6.10 -18.95
C HIS A 353 -22.97 6.92 -17.97
N PHE A 354 -22.37 7.67 -17.08
CA PHE A 354 -23.10 8.60 -16.22
C PHE A 354 -23.69 9.77 -17.03
N VAL A 355 -22.91 10.38 -17.91
CA VAL A 355 -23.36 11.50 -18.76
C VAL A 355 -24.46 11.04 -19.72
N ASP A 356 -24.29 9.89 -20.36
CA ASP A 356 -25.31 9.26 -21.22
C ASP A 356 -26.63 9.06 -20.46
N HIS A 357 -26.55 8.55 -19.21
CA HIS A 357 -27.72 8.38 -18.35
C HIS A 357 -28.37 9.72 -18.00
N ARG A 358 -27.57 10.74 -17.66
CA ARG A 358 -28.11 12.09 -17.40
C ARG A 358 -28.81 12.68 -18.62
N HIS A 359 -28.25 12.47 -19.83
CA HIS A 359 -28.91 12.88 -21.07
C HIS A 359 -30.29 12.23 -21.21
N ASP A 360 -30.36 10.91 -21.06
CA ASP A 360 -31.62 10.16 -21.13
C ASP A 360 -32.65 10.66 -20.10
N VAL A 361 -32.24 10.83 -18.84
CA VAL A 361 -33.12 11.35 -17.78
C VAL A 361 -33.62 12.76 -18.10
N THR A 362 -32.75 13.63 -18.62
CA THR A 362 -33.10 15.01 -18.99
C THR A 362 -34.10 15.02 -20.14
N ILE A 363 -33.91 14.23 -21.16
CA ILE A 363 -34.85 14.11 -22.29
C ILE A 363 -36.21 13.56 -21.81
N ARG A 364 -36.23 12.48 -21.01
CA ARG A 364 -37.48 11.90 -20.53
C ARG A 364 -38.23 12.84 -19.60
N ARG A 365 -37.54 13.51 -18.68
CA ARG A 365 -38.11 14.56 -17.83
C ARG A 365 -38.71 15.70 -18.66
N THR A 366 -37.94 16.21 -19.64
CA THR A 366 -38.40 17.32 -20.48
C THR A 366 -39.65 16.94 -21.30
N LYS A 367 -39.72 15.71 -21.83
CA LYS A 367 -40.92 15.19 -22.50
C LYS A 367 -42.12 15.10 -21.55
N PHE A 368 -41.91 14.63 -20.31
CA PHE A 368 -42.96 14.55 -19.29
C PHE A 368 -43.48 15.95 -18.93
N ASP A 369 -42.58 16.87 -18.61
CA ASP A 369 -42.91 18.24 -18.24
C ASP A 369 -43.57 18.98 -19.45
N LEU A 370 -43.12 18.76 -20.69
CA LEU A 370 -43.74 19.30 -21.91
C LEU A 370 -45.15 18.82 -22.07
N LYS A 371 -45.37 17.50 -21.96
CA LYS A 371 -46.72 16.92 -22.06
C LYS A 371 -47.64 17.51 -21.01
N LYS A 372 -47.18 17.56 -19.75
CA LYS A 372 -47.97 18.14 -18.64
C LYS A 372 -48.29 19.61 -18.86
N ALA A 373 -47.35 20.39 -19.40
CA ALA A 373 -47.56 21.79 -19.74
C ALA A 373 -48.55 21.95 -20.89
N GLN A 374 -48.42 21.13 -21.94
CA GLN A 374 -49.36 21.09 -23.05
C GLN A 374 -50.78 20.70 -22.62
N ASP A 375 -50.92 19.65 -21.83
CA ASP A 375 -52.21 19.21 -21.29
C ASP A 375 -52.88 20.33 -20.43
N ARG A 376 -52.09 21.09 -19.70
CA ARG A 376 -52.58 22.21 -18.88
C ARG A 376 -52.92 23.40 -19.79
N ALA A 377 -52.09 23.76 -20.75
CA ALA A 377 -52.36 24.86 -21.70
C ALA A 377 -53.61 24.57 -22.52
N HIS A 378 -53.80 23.34 -22.96
CA HIS A 378 -54.98 22.89 -23.71
C HIS A 378 -56.29 23.11 -22.92
N ILE A 379 -56.30 22.85 -21.61
CA ILE A 379 -57.41 23.12 -20.73
C ILE A 379 -57.58 24.64 -20.55
N LEU A 380 -56.51 25.40 -20.33
CA LEU A 380 -56.61 26.85 -20.13
C LEU A 380 -57.12 27.57 -21.34
N GLU A 381 -56.69 27.16 -22.57
CA GLU A 381 -57.19 27.71 -23.83
C GLU A 381 -58.72 27.66 -23.90
N ALA A 382 -59.27 26.48 -23.59
CA ALA A 382 -60.73 26.31 -23.58
C ALA A 382 -61.44 27.13 -22.47
N LEU A 383 -60.80 27.24 -21.30
CA LEU A 383 -61.31 28.06 -20.20
C LEU A 383 -61.33 29.55 -20.57
N ILE A 384 -60.31 30.05 -21.27
CA ILE A 384 -60.24 31.42 -21.74
C ILE A 384 -61.36 31.69 -22.76
N VAL A 385 -61.49 30.82 -23.80
CA VAL A 385 -62.57 30.95 -24.80
C VAL A 385 -63.95 30.88 -24.14
N ALA A 386 -64.14 30.01 -23.11
CA ALA A 386 -65.37 29.91 -22.37
C ALA A 386 -65.67 31.16 -21.55
N CYS A 387 -64.65 31.78 -20.96
CA CYS A 387 -64.80 33.00 -20.20
C CYS A 387 -65.12 34.22 -21.09
N ASP A 388 -64.51 34.31 -22.28
CA ASP A 388 -64.79 35.34 -23.28
C ASP A 388 -66.19 35.26 -23.85
N ASN A 389 -66.79 34.04 -23.82
CA ASN A 389 -68.14 33.77 -24.26
C ASN A 389 -69.08 33.31 -23.15
N ILE A 390 -68.93 33.85 -21.93
CA ILE A 390 -69.53 33.34 -20.72
C ILE A 390 -71.02 33.27 -20.77
N ASP A 391 -71.74 34.25 -21.34
CA ASP A 391 -73.16 34.27 -21.42
C ASP A 391 -73.72 33.11 -22.23
N GLU A 392 -73.07 32.77 -23.32
CA GLU A 392 -73.45 31.65 -24.19
C GLU A 392 -73.14 30.30 -23.50
N VAL A 393 -71.98 30.17 -22.86
CA VAL A 393 -71.58 28.96 -22.08
C VAL A 393 -72.58 28.70 -20.94
N VAL A 394 -72.95 29.74 -20.17
CA VAL A 394 -73.96 29.65 -19.09
C VAL A 394 -75.33 29.28 -19.63
N HIS A 395 -75.72 29.85 -20.76
CA HIS A 395 -77.01 29.52 -21.42
C HIS A 395 -77.04 28.04 -21.84
N ILE A 396 -75.98 27.51 -22.46
CA ILE A 396 -75.90 26.11 -22.92
C ILE A 396 -75.96 25.18 -21.65
N ILE A 397 -75.20 25.45 -20.61
CA ILE A 397 -75.14 24.62 -19.42
C ILE A 397 -76.52 24.61 -18.75
N ARG A 398 -77.18 25.76 -18.64
CA ARG A 398 -78.52 25.88 -18.05
C ARG A 398 -79.65 25.24 -18.90
N ALA A 399 -79.49 25.20 -20.24
CA ALA A 399 -80.43 24.57 -21.14
C ALA A 399 -80.34 23.02 -21.13
N SER A 400 -79.18 22.47 -20.74
CA SER A 400 -78.91 21.02 -20.71
C SER A 400 -79.51 20.40 -19.43
N LYS A 401 -80.06 19.20 -19.59
CA LYS A 401 -80.70 18.46 -18.48
C LYS A 401 -79.68 17.64 -17.63
N THR A 402 -78.56 17.27 -18.23
CA THR A 402 -77.50 16.48 -17.56
C THR A 402 -76.14 17.11 -17.83
N PRO A 403 -75.14 16.90 -16.92
CA PRO A 403 -73.77 17.35 -17.22
C PRO A 403 -73.21 16.78 -18.52
N GLN A 404 -73.51 15.56 -18.88
CA GLN A 404 -73.08 14.93 -20.14
C GLN A 404 -73.66 15.62 -21.37
N GLU A 405 -74.94 15.98 -21.36
CA GLU A 405 -75.61 16.76 -22.44
C GLU A 405 -75.00 18.16 -22.57
N ALA A 406 -74.58 18.79 -21.45
CA ALA A 406 -73.90 20.08 -21.46
C ALA A 406 -72.51 19.96 -22.11
N ILE A 407 -71.74 18.88 -21.81
CA ILE A 407 -70.46 18.58 -22.45
C ILE A 407 -70.66 18.42 -23.97
N GLU A 408 -71.59 17.60 -24.40
CA GLU A 408 -71.85 17.35 -25.81
C GLU A 408 -72.25 18.64 -26.56
N ASN A 409 -73.00 19.48 -25.95
CA ASN A 409 -73.46 20.75 -26.55
C ASN A 409 -72.34 21.78 -26.65
N LEU A 410 -71.45 21.85 -25.61
CA LEU A 410 -70.28 22.70 -25.66
C LEU A 410 -69.25 22.21 -26.70
N MET A 411 -69.05 20.93 -26.84
CA MET A 411 -68.20 20.33 -27.86
C MET A 411 -68.65 20.69 -29.28
N LYS A 412 -69.98 20.58 -29.55
CA LYS A 412 -70.61 20.93 -30.85
C LYS A 412 -70.55 22.41 -31.16
N ARG A 413 -70.61 23.27 -30.13
CA ARG A 413 -70.72 24.72 -30.34
C ARG A 413 -69.36 25.41 -30.51
N PHE A 414 -68.37 24.98 -29.71
CA PHE A 414 -67.04 25.64 -29.62
C PHE A 414 -65.93 24.77 -30.21
N ASP A 415 -66.27 23.61 -30.76
CA ASP A 415 -65.28 22.64 -31.31
C ASP A 415 -64.28 22.16 -30.23
N PHE A 416 -64.72 22.08 -28.94
CA PHE A 416 -63.91 21.56 -27.84
C PHE A 416 -63.90 20.06 -27.86
N ASP A 417 -62.82 19.45 -27.29
CA ASP A 417 -62.82 18.04 -26.95
C ASP A 417 -63.52 17.76 -25.61
N GLU A 418 -63.70 16.48 -25.28
CA GLU A 418 -64.39 16.05 -24.04
C GLU A 418 -63.68 16.57 -22.78
N VAL A 419 -62.32 16.61 -22.77
CA VAL A 419 -61.52 17.05 -21.60
C VAL A 419 -61.74 18.56 -21.35
N GLN A 420 -61.69 19.35 -22.42
CA GLN A 420 -61.93 20.79 -22.40
C GLN A 420 -63.39 21.12 -21.96
N ALA A 421 -64.38 20.48 -22.57
CA ALA A 421 -65.76 20.70 -22.25
C ALA A 421 -66.09 20.30 -20.81
N ARG A 422 -65.48 19.18 -20.29
CA ARG A 422 -65.63 18.76 -18.91
C ARG A 422 -65.03 19.79 -17.93
N ALA A 423 -63.82 20.31 -18.24
CA ALA A 423 -63.17 21.33 -17.42
C ALA A 423 -64.03 22.61 -17.30
N ILE A 424 -64.74 22.98 -18.36
CA ILE A 424 -65.65 24.12 -18.39
C ILE A 424 -66.89 23.83 -17.51
N VAL A 425 -67.47 22.65 -17.61
CA VAL A 425 -68.64 22.27 -16.79
C VAL A 425 -68.26 22.20 -15.30
N ASP A 426 -67.05 21.77 -14.96
CA ASP A 426 -66.55 21.68 -13.58
C ASP A 426 -66.00 23.03 -13.05
N MET A 427 -66.05 24.11 -13.85
CA MET A 427 -65.57 25.44 -13.50
C MET A 427 -66.31 26.06 -12.36
N ARG A 428 -65.60 26.58 -11.36
CA ARG A 428 -66.21 27.25 -10.21
C ARG A 428 -66.56 28.69 -10.53
N LEU A 429 -67.72 29.15 -10.10
CA LEU A 429 -68.22 30.54 -10.35
C LEU A 429 -67.22 31.64 -9.91
N ARG A 430 -66.36 31.39 -8.91
CA ARG A 430 -65.37 32.37 -8.50
C ARG A 430 -64.29 32.62 -9.60
N GLN A 431 -64.09 31.69 -10.50
CA GLN A 431 -63.12 31.79 -11.59
C GLN A 431 -63.56 32.74 -12.72
N LEU A 432 -64.80 33.21 -12.65
CA LEU A 432 -65.38 34.19 -13.58
C LEU A 432 -65.11 35.65 -13.17
N THR A 433 -64.41 35.91 -12.08
CA THR A 433 -64.06 37.27 -11.65
C THR A 433 -62.93 37.84 -12.55
N GLY A 434 -62.95 39.15 -12.85
CA GLY A 434 -61.95 39.78 -13.69
C GLY A 434 -60.48 39.52 -13.25
N LEU A 435 -60.23 39.55 -11.95
CA LEU A 435 -58.89 39.25 -11.38
C LEU A 435 -58.46 37.78 -11.67
N GLN A 436 -59.37 36.81 -11.72
CA GLN A 436 -59.10 35.43 -12.07
C GLN A 436 -58.86 35.26 -13.57
N MET A 437 -59.54 36.04 -14.40
CA MET A 437 -59.34 36.09 -15.86
C MET A 437 -57.89 36.52 -16.18
N ASP A 438 -57.44 37.64 -15.59
CA ASP A 438 -56.05 38.10 -15.75
C ASP A 438 -55.02 37.04 -15.31
N GLN A 439 -55.33 36.31 -14.28
CA GLN A 439 -54.46 35.19 -13.79
C GLN A 439 -54.46 34.01 -14.77
N LEU A 440 -55.56 33.63 -15.40
CA LEU A 440 -55.60 32.56 -16.39
C LEU A 440 -54.83 32.95 -17.66
N HIS A 441 -54.94 34.17 -18.12
CA HIS A 441 -54.15 34.68 -19.25
C HIS A 441 -52.63 34.69 -18.90
N ALA A 442 -52.26 35.16 -17.72
CA ALA A 442 -50.86 35.18 -17.31
C ALA A 442 -50.29 33.74 -17.18
N GLU A 443 -51.06 32.77 -16.57
CA GLU A 443 -50.71 31.37 -16.50
C GLU A 443 -50.53 30.77 -17.90
N TYR A 444 -51.40 31.07 -18.84
CA TYR A 444 -51.31 30.59 -20.22
C TYR A 444 -50.05 31.11 -20.94
N GLU A 445 -49.77 32.41 -20.83
CA GLU A 445 -48.55 32.99 -21.43
C GLU A 445 -47.26 32.40 -20.83
N GLU A 446 -47.23 32.14 -19.50
CA GLU A 446 -46.10 31.51 -18.85
C GLU A 446 -45.92 30.07 -19.34
N LEU A 447 -47.03 29.31 -19.49
CA LEU A 447 -46.99 27.94 -20.03
C LEU A 447 -46.56 27.92 -21.50
N GLU A 448 -46.99 28.84 -22.34
CA GLU A 448 -46.52 28.91 -23.73
C GLU A 448 -45.00 29.14 -23.82
N LYS A 449 -44.47 30.05 -23.00
CA LYS A 449 -43.03 30.26 -22.88
C LYS A 449 -42.30 29.02 -22.40
N LEU A 450 -42.86 28.31 -21.39
CA LEU A 450 -42.29 27.07 -20.88
C LEU A 450 -42.33 25.96 -21.94
N ILE A 451 -43.46 25.81 -22.66
CA ILE A 451 -43.61 24.83 -23.75
C ILE A 451 -42.56 25.08 -24.83
N ALA A 452 -42.40 26.33 -25.27
CA ALA A 452 -41.42 26.72 -26.30
C ALA A 452 -39.99 26.39 -25.80
N TYR A 453 -39.67 26.70 -24.56
CA TYR A 453 -38.38 26.40 -23.97
C TYR A 453 -38.12 24.89 -23.85
N LEU A 454 -39.09 24.12 -23.36
CA LEU A 454 -38.95 22.64 -23.22
C LEU A 454 -38.82 21.99 -24.61
N GLN A 455 -39.53 22.52 -25.62
CA GLN A 455 -39.41 22.03 -26.98
C GLN A 455 -38.04 22.35 -27.58
N GLN A 456 -37.51 23.55 -27.31
CA GLN A 456 -36.15 23.92 -27.73
C GLN A 456 -35.08 23.03 -27.12
N ILE A 457 -35.23 22.57 -25.82
CA ILE A 457 -34.31 21.62 -25.22
C ILE A 457 -34.29 20.27 -25.94
N LEU A 458 -35.45 19.81 -26.44
CA LEU A 458 -35.58 18.56 -27.19
C LEU A 458 -35.00 18.63 -28.60
N ASP A 459 -35.08 19.81 -29.25
CA ASP A 459 -34.69 20.03 -30.65
C ASP A 459 -33.23 20.47 -30.79
N ASP A 460 -32.65 21.12 -29.75
CA ASP A 460 -31.27 21.61 -29.74
C ASP A 460 -30.38 20.82 -28.75
N PRO A 461 -29.49 19.93 -29.25
CA PRO A 461 -28.59 19.16 -28.43
C PRO A 461 -27.63 20.02 -27.57
N GLU A 462 -27.24 21.21 -28.10
CA GLU A 462 -26.31 22.07 -27.34
C GLU A 462 -27.00 22.73 -26.13
N LEU A 463 -28.27 23.11 -26.29
CA LEU A 463 -29.06 23.59 -25.17
C LEU A 463 -29.29 22.48 -24.12
N CYS A 464 -29.55 21.24 -24.56
CA CYS A 464 -29.68 20.09 -23.68
C CYS A 464 -28.38 19.87 -22.88
N LYS A 465 -27.21 19.89 -23.53
CA LYS A 465 -25.90 19.80 -22.88
C LYS A 465 -25.70 20.91 -21.84
N LYS A 466 -26.09 22.15 -22.19
CA LYS A 466 -26.02 23.29 -21.28
C LYS A 466 -26.88 23.08 -20.03
N VAL A 467 -28.13 22.64 -20.19
CA VAL A 467 -29.04 22.35 -19.07
C VAL A 467 -28.44 21.28 -18.14
N MET A 468 -27.88 20.21 -18.72
CA MET A 468 -27.22 19.15 -17.95
C MET A 468 -26.03 19.71 -17.16
N LYS A 469 -25.21 20.57 -17.75
CA LYS A 469 -24.05 21.18 -17.08
C LYS A 469 -24.51 22.11 -15.96
N ASP A 470 -25.50 22.94 -16.17
CA ASP A 470 -26.03 23.88 -15.19
C ASP A 470 -26.56 23.10 -13.95
N GLU A 471 -27.25 21.98 -14.15
CA GLU A 471 -27.72 21.10 -13.07
C GLU A 471 -26.57 20.44 -12.31
N LEU A 472 -25.52 19.99 -13.00
CA LEU A 472 -24.34 19.44 -12.35
C LEU A 472 -23.59 20.48 -11.52
N LEU A 473 -23.45 21.70 -12.05
CA LEU A 473 -22.82 22.82 -11.33
C LEU A 473 -23.63 23.25 -10.11
N GLU A 474 -24.97 23.23 -10.17
CA GLU A 474 -25.83 23.46 -8.99
C GLU A 474 -25.58 22.41 -7.90
N VAL A 475 -25.46 21.13 -8.28
CA VAL A 475 -25.10 20.06 -7.35
C VAL A 475 -23.72 20.29 -6.72
N LYS A 476 -22.74 20.73 -7.52
CA LYS A 476 -21.40 21.07 -7.04
C LYS A 476 -21.45 22.23 -6.04
N GLU A 477 -22.17 23.30 -6.32
CA GLU A 477 -22.31 24.44 -5.43
C GLU A 477 -22.99 24.04 -4.10
N LYS A 478 -23.99 23.18 -4.16
CA LYS A 478 -24.78 22.80 -2.98
C LYS A 478 -24.11 21.78 -2.05
N TYR A 479 -23.31 20.86 -2.61
CA TYR A 479 -22.75 19.72 -1.87
C TYR A 479 -21.23 19.59 -1.99
N GLY A 480 -20.57 20.40 -2.80
CA GLY A 480 -19.13 20.37 -2.97
C GLY A 480 -18.40 20.72 -1.68
N ASP A 481 -17.31 20.02 -1.40
CA ASP A 481 -16.40 20.27 -0.30
C ASP A 481 -14.95 20.12 -0.76
N GLU A 482 -14.01 20.49 0.10
CA GLU A 482 -12.59 20.35 -0.20
C GLU A 482 -12.15 18.87 -0.19
N ARG A 483 -11.09 18.57 -0.94
CA ARG A 483 -10.44 17.28 -0.95
C ARG A 483 -9.90 16.96 0.45
N ARG A 484 -10.14 15.74 0.94
CA ARG A 484 -9.63 15.24 2.22
C ARG A 484 -8.29 14.54 2.08
N THR A 485 -8.13 13.72 1.03
CA THR A 485 -6.91 12.94 0.79
C THR A 485 -5.88 13.77 0.04
N GLU A 486 -4.70 13.98 0.62
CA GLU A 486 -3.60 14.67 -0.02
C GLU A 486 -2.82 13.76 -0.97
N ILE A 487 -2.31 14.29 -2.08
CA ILE A 487 -1.55 13.54 -3.09
C ILE A 487 -0.07 13.87 -2.97
N LYS A 488 0.76 12.85 -2.73
CA LYS A 488 2.23 12.93 -2.76
C LYS A 488 2.71 12.31 -4.08
N TYR A 489 3.07 13.15 -5.04
CA TYR A 489 3.44 12.73 -6.40
C TYR A 489 4.76 11.96 -6.46
N SER A 490 5.73 12.28 -5.59
CA SER A 490 6.99 11.55 -5.51
C SER A 490 6.77 10.21 -4.78
N SER A 491 7.19 9.14 -5.40
CA SER A 491 7.23 7.80 -4.80
C SER A 491 8.59 7.50 -4.16
N GLU A 492 9.41 8.51 -3.88
CA GLU A 492 10.67 8.32 -3.17
C GLU A 492 10.35 7.75 -1.78
N GLU A 493 10.51 6.45 -1.66
CA GLU A 493 10.56 5.82 -0.35
C GLU A 493 11.77 6.42 0.36
N PHE A 494 11.54 7.14 1.46
CA PHE A 494 12.62 7.51 2.37
C PHE A 494 13.35 6.22 2.74
N ASN A 495 14.55 6.07 2.25
CA ASN A 495 15.40 4.96 2.64
C ASN A 495 15.78 5.17 4.10
N ALA A 496 15.62 4.14 4.92
CA ALA A 496 16.12 4.21 6.29
C ALA A 496 17.63 4.51 6.34
N GLU A 497 18.32 4.31 5.23
CA GLU A 497 19.73 4.66 5.02
C GLU A 497 19.99 6.15 5.14
N ASP A 498 19.06 7.00 4.67
CA ASP A 498 19.20 8.47 4.67
C ASP A 498 19.27 9.07 6.09
N PHE A 499 18.90 8.32 7.11
CA PHE A 499 18.93 8.74 8.52
C PHE A 499 20.16 8.25 9.29
N TYR A 500 21.03 7.48 8.65
CA TYR A 500 22.27 7.01 9.24
C TYR A 500 23.45 7.48 8.39
N PRO A 501 24.46 8.17 8.96
CA PRO A 501 25.70 8.44 8.25
C PRO A 501 26.37 7.10 7.89
N ASP A 502 27.06 7.03 6.75
CA ASP A 502 27.73 5.80 6.28
C ASP A 502 29.07 5.57 7.00
N ASP A 503 29.04 5.62 8.33
CA ASP A 503 30.23 5.45 9.17
C ASP A 503 30.81 4.03 9.11
N PRO A 504 32.13 3.91 9.19
CA PRO A 504 32.82 2.62 9.27
C PRO A 504 32.57 1.95 10.63
N VAL A 505 32.09 0.70 10.59
CA VAL A 505 31.78 -0.10 11.76
C VAL A 505 32.44 -1.48 11.70
N VAL A 506 32.61 -2.09 12.86
CA VAL A 506 33.06 -3.48 13.01
C VAL A 506 31.90 -4.32 13.53
N ILE A 507 31.49 -5.31 12.75
CA ILE A 507 30.50 -6.28 13.14
C ILE A 507 31.22 -7.46 13.82
N THR A 508 30.82 -7.81 15.03
CA THR A 508 31.35 -8.97 15.76
C THR A 508 30.25 -9.99 15.97
N ILE A 509 30.55 -11.26 15.72
CA ILE A 509 29.63 -12.38 15.94
C ILE A 509 30.35 -13.36 16.85
N SER A 510 29.72 -13.75 17.98
CA SER A 510 30.23 -14.72 18.90
C SER A 510 29.88 -16.16 18.51
N HIS A 511 30.56 -17.13 19.08
CA HIS A 511 30.32 -18.56 18.86
C HIS A 511 28.89 -19.01 19.20
N LEU A 512 28.27 -18.39 20.21
CA LEU A 512 26.88 -18.62 20.59
C LEU A 512 25.87 -17.80 19.78
N GLY A 513 26.33 -17.10 18.73
CA GLY A 513 25.48 -16.38 17.80
C GLY A 513 25.01 -15.00 18.31
N TYR A 514 25.74 -14.34 19.19
CA TYR A 514 25.49 -12.93 19.55
C TYR A 514 26.18 -12.01 18.54
N ILE A 515 25.42 -11.01 18.05
CA ILE A 515 25.89 -10.04 17.06
C ILE A 515 25.79 -8.63 17.63
N LYS A 516 26.76 -7.78 17.29
CA LYS A 516 26.74 -6.34 17.53
C LYS A 516 27.55 -5.59 16.47
N ARG A 517 27.28 -4.32 16.32
CA ARG A 517 28.15 -3.36 15.63
C ARG A 517 28.82 -2.44 16.64
N THR A 518 30.06 -2.07 16.34
CA THR A 518 30.88 -1.15 17.15
C THR A 518 31.60 -0.20 16.22
N ALA A 519 31.65 1.08 16.51
CA ALA A 519 32.40 2.04 15.70
C ALA A 519 33.88 1.61 15.55
N LEU A 520 34.44 1.74 14.37
CA LEU A 520 35.84 1.32 14.10
C LEU A 520 36.83 2.10 14.97
N THR A 521 36.52 3.34 15.34
CA THR A 521 37.29 4.24 16.19
C THR A 521 37.55 3.71 17.61
N GLU A 522 36.70 2.81 18.11
CA GLU A 522 36.92 2.17 19.43
C GLU A 522 38.08 1.17 19.46
N PHE A 523 38.65 0.79 18.30
CA PHE A 523 39.71 -0.21 18.18
C PHE A 523 41.05 0.47 17.86
N ARG A 524 41.88 0.76 18.89
CA ARG A 524 43.20 1.37 18.74
C ARG A 524 44.23 0.41 18.08
N GLU A 525 45.14 0.93 17.29
CA GLU A 525 46.23 0.19 16.71
C GLU A 525 47.29 -0.17 17.77
N GLN A 526 47.92 -1.33 17.62
CA GLN A 526 49.01 -1.82 18.46
C GLN A 526 50.13 -2.43 17.60
N SER A 527 51.36 -2.27 18.04
CA SER A 527 52.54 -2.90 17.41
C SER A 527 52.51 -4.41 17.50
N ARG A 528 53.17 -5.14 16.59
CA ARG A 528 53.30 -6.59 16.61
C ARG A 528 53.90 -7.10 17.92
N GLY A 529 53.41 -8.25 18.43
CA GLY A 529 53.84 -8.83 19.72
C GLY A 529 53.18 -8.23 20.96
N GLY A 530 52.24 -7.31 20.80
CA GLY A 530 51.46 -6.75 21.89
C GLY A 530 50.57 -7.78 22.59
N VAL A 531 50.02 -7.43 23.74
CA VAL A 531 49.18 -8.32 24.59
C VAL A 531 47.72 -8.31 24.14
N GLY A 532 47.31 -7.32 23.31
CA GLY A 532 45.96 -7.14 22.87
C GLY A 532 45.04 -6.49 23.93
N SER A 533 43.82 -6.16 23.50
CA SER A 533 42.76 -5.64 24.40
C SER A 533 41.52 -6.52 24.33
N LYS A 534 40.64 -6.46 25.33
CA LYS A 534 39.40 -7.26 25.36
C LYS A 534 38.40 -6.71 24.38
N GLY A 535 37.99 -7.51 23.38
CA GLY A 535 37.08 -7.10 22.27
C GLY A 535 35.60 -7.36 22.55
N ALA A 536 35.25 -8.19 23.55
CA ALA A 536 33.87 -8.46 23.99
C ALA A 536 33.87 -9.07 25.37
N HIS A 537 32.83 -8.83 26.17
CA HIS A 537 32.50 -9.63 27.33
C HIS A 537 31.57 -10.75 26.85
N THR A 538 32.10 -11.98 26.91
CA THR A 538 31.38 -13.20 26.59
C THR A 538 31.05 -13.96 27.88
N ARG A 539 30.12 -14.92 27.85
CA ARG A 539 29.93 -15.92 28.91
C ARG A 539 31.17 -16.82 28.98
N ASP A 540 31.34 -17.54 30.05
CA ASP A 540 32.54 -18.35 30.27
C ASP A 540 32.83 -19.40 29.16
N GLU A 541 31.78 -19.75 28.36
CA GLU A 541 31.86 -20.72 27.26
C GLU A 541 31.73 -20.04 25.86
N ASP A 542 31.62 -18.71 25.77
CA ASP A 542 31.46 -17.98 24.53
C ASP A 542 32.71 -17.18 24.15
N PHE A 543 32.99 -17.04 22.87
CA PHE A 543 34.09 -16.21 22.32
C PHE A 543 33.68 -15.56 20.99
N THR A 544 34.33 -14.47 20.60
CA THR A 544 34.11 -13.85 19.30
C THR A 544 34.70 -14.74 18.23
N GLU A 545 33.87 -15.25 17.35
CA GLU A 545 34.28 -16.15 16.26
C GLU A 545 34.54 -15.39 14.96
N TYR A 546 33.73 -14.39 14.64
CA TYR A 546 33.83 -13.62 13.41
C TYR A 546 33.90 -12.14 13.69
N ILE A 547 34.70 -11.44 12.86
CA ILE A 547 34.84 -9.99 12.83
C ILE A 547 34.78 -9.54 11.38
N TYR A 548 33.86 -8.61 11.07
CA TYR A 548 33.65 -8.09 9.73
C TYR A 548 33.68 -6.54 9.73
N PRO A 549 34.58 -5.90 8.99
CA PRO A 549 34.51 -4.46 8.75
C PRO A 549 33.41 -4.17 7.71
N ALA A 550 32.60 -3.15 7.96
CA ALA A 550 31.51 -2.73 7.11
C ALA A 550 31.25 -1.22 7.29
N THR A 551 30.38 -0.64 6.47
CA THR A 551 29.81 0.68 6.71
C THR A 551 28.32 0.55 7.00
N MET A 552 27.70 1.60 7.54
CA MET A 552 26.29 1.57 7.99
C MET A 552 25.30 1.20 6.88
N HIS A 553 25.56 1.62 5.64
CA HIS A 553 24.67 1.38 4.50
C HIS A 553 24.86 0.03 3.83
N ASN A 554 25.91 -0.72 4.18
CA ASN A 554 26.17 -2.00 3.56
C ASN A 554 25.05 -3.01 3.88
N THR A 555 24.75 -3.85 2.92
CA THR A 555 23.91 -5.04 3.13
C THR A 555 24.81 -6.24 3.40
N LEU A 556 24.54 -6.95 4.48
CA LEU A 556 25.24 -8.18 4.81
C LEU A 556 24.42 -9.38 4.35
N LEU A 557 25.05 -10.28 3.64
CA LEU A 557 24.54 -11.61 3.30
C LEU A 557 25.12 -12.61 4.31
N PHE A 558 24.25 -13.23 5.07
CA PHE A 558 24.63 -14.25 6.05
C PHE A 558 24.41 -15.64 5.45
N PHE A 559 25.47 -16.42 5.38
CA PHE A 559 25.41 -17.79 4.90
C PHE A 559 25.55 -18.76 6.07
N THR A 560 24.59 -19.69 6.17
CA THR A 560 24.54 -20.63 7.27
C THR A 560 25.22 -21.95 6.92
N GLN A 561 25.47 -22.78 7.95
CA GLN A 561 26.03 -24.14 7.82
C GLN A 561 25.20 -25.00 6.87
N LYS A 562 23.87 -24.90 6.93
CA LYS A 562 22.93 -25.62 6.06
C LYS A 562 22.83 -25.03 4.63
N GLY A 563 23.65 -24.00 4.32
CA GLY A 563 23.71 -23.42 2.98
C GLY A 563 22.54 -22.47 2.63
N ARG A 564 21.94 -21.82 3.64
CA ARG A 564 20.93 -20.77 3.43
C ARG A 564 21.59 -19.39 3.43
N CYS A 565 20.94 -18.41 2.77
CA CYS A 565 21.36 -17.03 2.73
C CYS A 565 20.24 -16.14 3.30
N TYR A 566 20.62 -15.24 4.22
CA TYR A 566 19.76 -14.20 4.81
C TYR A 566 20.37 -12.82 4.57
N TRP A 567 19.55 -11.77 4.63
CA TRP A 567 19.93 -10.38 4.41
C TRP A 567 19.70 -9.55 5.66
N LEU A 568 20.63 -8.64 5.95
CA LEU A 568 20.47 -7.64 7.01
C LEU A 568 21.26 -6.39 6.65
N LYS A 569 20.67 -5.21 6.85
CA LYS A 569 21.38 -3.95 6.71
C LYS A 569 22.23 -3.70 7.97
N CYS A 570 23.42 -3.09 7.79
CA CYS A 570 24.33 -2.84 8.91
C CYS A 570 23.71 -1.92 9.98
N TYR A 571 22.93 -0.92 9.60
CA TYR A 571 22.24 -0.05 10.55
C TYR A 571 21.16 -0.76 11.38
N GLU A 572 20.66 -1.92 10.96
CA GLU A 572 19.70 -2.74 11.72
C GLU A 572 20.37 -3.57 12.82
N ILE A 573 21.69 -3.73 12.76
CA ILE A 573 22.45 -4.45 13.79
C ILE A 573 22.56 -3.57 15.02
N PRO A 574 22.25 -4.09 16.23
CA PRO A 574 22.33 -3.31 17.46
C PRO A 574 23.72 -2.77 17.71
N GLU A 575 23.80 -1.50 18.06
CA GLU A 575 25.03 -0.87 18.51
C GLU A 575 25.43 -1.39 19.88
N GLY A 576 26.68 -1.60 20.08
CA GLY A 576 27.23 -2.09 21.34
C GLY A 576 28.64 -1.62 21.57
N ALA A 577 28.90 -1.11 22.78
CA ALA A 577 30.26 -0.78 23.21
C ALA A 577 31.20 -2.00 23.04
N LYS A 578 32.47 -1.75 22.85
CA LYS A 578 33.53 -2.76 22.65
C LYS A 578 33.39 -3.96 23.57
N ASN A 579 33.02 -3.75 24.84
CA ASN A 579 32.92 -4.81 25.88
C ASN A 579 31.50 -5.40 26.05
N SER A 580 30.48 -4.94 25.28
CA SER A 580 29.12 -5.47 25.41
C SER A 580 28.97 -6.86 24.76
N LYS A 581 27.92 -7.61 25.13
CA LYS A 581 27.63 -8.95 24.58
C LYS A 581 27.02 -8.92 23.18
N GLY A 582 26.32 -7.85 22.84
CA GLY A 582 25.46 -7.80 21.66
C GLY A 582 24.11 -8.52 21.86
N ARG A 583 23.40 -8.81 20.76
CA ARG A 583 22.11 -9.51 20.72
C ARG A 583 22.20 -10.84 19.99
N ALA A 584 21.33 -11.78 20.36
CA ALA A 584 21.22 -13.03 19.65
C ALA A 584 20.75 -12.77 18.21
N ILE A 585 21.46 -13.30 17.23
CA ILE A 585 21.20 -13.07 15.80
C ILE A 585 19.84 -13.65 15.36
N GLN A 586 19.35 -14.65 16.07
CA GLN A 586 18.02 -15.23 15.87
C GLN A 586 16.87 -14.25 16.15
N ASN A 587 17.14 -13.15 16.89
CA ASN A 587 16.19 -12.06 17.09
C ASN A 587 16.14 -11.09 15.89
N LEU A 588 17.14 -11.14 15.01
CA LEU A 588 17.26 -10.27 13.82
C LEU A 588 16.95 -11.02 12.53
N LEU A 589 17.25 -12.33 12.48
CA LEU A 589 17.10 -13.19 11.32
C LEU A 589 16.33 -14.47 11.71
N ASN A 590 15.38 -14.89 10.87
CA ASN A 590 14.62 -16.14 11.06
C ASN A 590 15.48 -17.38 10.75
N ILE A 591 16.56 -17.58 11.53
CA ILE A 591 17.46 -18.74 11.39
C ILE A 591 16.89 -19.88 12.22
N GLU A 592 16.91 -21.10 11.69
CA GLU A 592 16.52 -22.31 12.41
C GLU A 592 17.43 -22.52 13.64
N ALA A 593 16.87 -23.06 14.73
CA ALA A 593 17.58 -23.18 16.02
C ALA A 593 18.82 -24.09 15.96
N ASP A 594 18.87 -24.99 14.98
CA ASP A 594 19.96 -25.95 14.76
C ASP A 594 20.87 -25.56 13.60
N ASP A 595 20.79 -24.30 13.12
CA ASP A 595 21.67 -23.76 12.07
C ASP A 595 22.54 -22.63 12.63
N ALA A 596 23.74 -22.47 12.13
CA ALA A 596 24.71 -21.46 12.56
C ALA A 596 25.29 -20.70 11.36
N ILE A 597 25.68 -19.45 11.56
CA ILE A 597 26.32 -18.62 10.54
C ILE A 597 27.76 -19.00 10.41
N ASN A 598 28.19 -19.31 9.19
CA ASN A 598 29.57 -19.67 8.86
C ASN A 598 30.30 -18.66 7.98
N ALA A 599 29.56 -17.82 7.25
CA ALA A 599 30.19 -16.82 6.41
C ALA A 599 29.29 -15.60 6.26
N VAL A 600 29.89 -14.44 6.11
CA VAL A 600 29.21 -13.18 5.85
C VAL A 600 29.84 -12.50 4.65
N LEU A 601 29.04 -11.99 3.75
CA LEU A 601 29.46 -11.25 2.60
C LEU A 601 28.85 -9.85 2.65
N ARG A 602 29.69 -8.84 2.46
CA ARG A 602 29.28 -7.43 2.38
C ARG A 602 28.97 -7.04 0.96
N ILE A 603 27.79 -6.50 0.69
CA ILE A 603 27.38 -5.92 -0.58
C ILE A 603 27.12 -4.43 -0.39
N LYS A 604 27.69 -3.61 -1.25
CA LYS A 604 27.58 -2.16 -1.17
C LYS A 604 26.23 -1.66 -1.69
N ASN A 605 25.76 -2.17 -2.81
CA ASN A 605 24.48 -1.77 -3.43
C ASN A 605 23.87 -2.93 -4.24
N PHE A 606 22.54 -3.15 -4.10
CA PHE A 606 21.75 -4.12 -4.87
C PHE A 606 20.94 -3.50 -6.01
N ASN A 607 20.99 -2.17 -6.19
CA ASN A 607 20.21 -1.48 -7.23
C ASN A 607 20.93 -1.37 -8.57
N ASP A 608 22.21 -1.70 -8.60
CA ASP A 608 23.05 -1.65 -9.80
C ASP A 608 22.96 -2.99 -10.57
N SER A 609 22.18 -3.02 -11.64
CA SER A 609 21.96 -4.22 -12.46
C SER A 609 23.22 -4.68 -13.19
N GLU A 610 24.12 -3.78 -13.58
CA GLU A 610 25.39 -4.10 -14.25
C GLU A 610 26.34 -4.79 -13.26
N PHE A 611 26.45 -4.23 -12.05
CA PHE A 611 27.20 -4.82 -10.96
C PHE A 611 26.68 -6.22 -10.60
N LEU A 612 25.36 -6.39 -10.48
CA LEU A 612 24.75 -7.69 -10.12
C LEU A 612 25.01 -8.79 -11.15
N ASN A 613 25.02 -8.46 -12.43
CA ASN A 613 25.22 -9.42 -13.51
C ASN A 613 26.69 -9.71 -13.81
N SER A 614 27.60 -8.79 -13.48
CA SER A 614 29.05 -8.93 -13.70
C SER A 614 29.78 -9.58 -12.53
N HIS A 615 29.14 -9.71 -11.36
CA HIS A 615 29.75 -10.27 -10.15
C HIS A 615 29.15 -11.62 -9.75
N TYR A 616 29.97 -12.41 -9.06
CA TYR A 616 29.64 -13.76 -8.66
C TYR A 616 29.91 -13.98 -7.17
N VAL A 617 29.13 -14.87 -6.58
CA VAL A 617 29.36 -15.37 -5.22
C VAL A 617 30.00 -16.75 -5.31
N VAL A 618 31.22 -16.87 -4.81
CA VAL A 618 32.00 -18.12 -4.79
C VAL A 618 31.99 -18.69 -3.37
N PHE A 619 31.59 -19.93 -3.26
CA PHE A 619 31.52 -20.71 -2.01
C PHE A 619 32.63 -21.72 -1.97
N ALA A 620 33.20 -21.94 -0.78
CA ALA A 620 34.04 -23.09 -0.50
C ALA A 620 33.50 -23.84 0.71
N THR A 621 33.51 -25.17 0.65
CA THR A 621 33.08 -26.03 1.75
C THR A 621 34.27 -26.69 2.43
N LYS A 622 34.06 -27.19 3.64
CA LYS A 622 35.02 -27.88 4.46
C LYS A 622 35.65 -29.07 3.73
N ASN A 623 34.86 -29.82 2.97
CA ASN A 623 35.34 -31.01 2.23
C ASN A 623 35.98 -30.65 0.87
N GLY A 624 36.25 -29.37 0.62
CA GLY A 624 36.96 -28.90 -0.56
C GLY A 624 36.13 -28.78 -1.84
N ILE A 625 34.81 -28.68 -1.71
CA ILE A 625 33.90 -28.34 -2.81
C ILE A 625 33.90 -26.83 -3.01
N ILE A 626 33.83 -26.40 -4.26
CA ILE A 626 33.74 -24.99 -4.66
C ILE A 626 32.54 -24.77 -5.61
N LYS A 627 31.90 -23.64 -5.49
CA LYS A 627 30.74 -23.28 -6.29
C LYS A 627 30.75 -21.78 -6.64
N LYS A 628 30.34 -21.43 -7.84
CA LYS A 628 30.19 -20.06 -8.36
C LYS A 628 28.75 -19.82 -8.75
N THR A 629 28.13 -18.74 -8.26
CA THR A 629 26.74 -18.34 -8.55
C THR A 629 26.69 -16.84 -8.86
N CYS A 630 25.93 -16.41 -9.87
CA CYS A 630 25.75 -15.00 -10.19
C CYS A 630 25.14 -14.24 -9.00
N LEU A 631 25.61 -13.02 -8.72
CA LEU A 631 25.15 -12.20 -7.60
C LEU A 631 23.67 -11.82 -7.74
N GLU A 632 23.17 -11.62 -8.97
CA GLU A 632 21.74 -11.35 -9.24
C GLU A 632 20.82 -12.39 -8.60
N ALA A 633 21.25 -13.64 -8.53
CA ALA A 633 20.46 -14.70 -7.89
C ALA A 633 20.12 -14.41 -6.40
N TYR A 634 20.81 -13.47 -5.77
CA TYR A 634 20.60 -13.04 -4.38
C TYR A 634 20.01 -11.62 -4.26
N SER A 635 19.57 -10.99 -5.34
CA SER A 635 19.03 -9.62 -5.35
C SER A 635 17.66 -9.49 -4.68
N ARG A 636 16.94 -10.60 -4.48
CA ARG A 636 15.58 -10.61 -3.95
C ARG A 636 15.53 -11.20 -2.54
N PRO A 637 15.64 -10.38 -1.48
CA PRO A 637 15.61 -10.84 -0.09
C PRO A 637 14.26 -11.46 0.28
N ARG A 638 14.32 -12.48 1.15
CA ARG A 638 13.14 -13.11 1.75
C ARG A 638 13.37 -13.27 3.24
N ALA A 639 12.35 -12.99 4.07
CA ALA A 639 12.42 -13.08 5.52
C ALA A 639 12.90 -14.46 6.02
N ASN A 640 12.47 -15.54 5.35
CA ASN A 640 12.87 -16.91 5.70
C ASN A 640 14.18 -17.37 5.02
N GLY A 641 14.95 -16.45 4.44
CA GLY A 641 16.14 -16.75 3.68
C GLY A 641 15.88 -17.52 2.38
N VAL A 642 16.94 -17.73 1.61
CA VAL A 642 16.91 -18.52 0.39
C VAL A 642 17.98 -19.63 0.44
N ASN A 643 17.79 -20.71 -0.30
CA ASN A 643 18.81 -21.73 -0.46
C ASN A 643 19.96 -21.19 -1.33
N ALA A 644 21.17 -21.18 -0.80
CA ALA A 644 22.36 -20.63 -1.46
C ALA A 644 23.25 -21.71 -2.07
N ILE A 645 23.38 -22.87 -1.43
CA ILE A 645 24.15 -24.04 -1.87
C ILE A 645 23.52 -25.30 -1.28
N ASN A 646 23.52 -26.39 -2.02
CA ASN A 646 23.14 -27.69 -1.47
C ASN A 646 24.35 -28.34 -0.80
N ILE A 647 24.33 -28.50 0.51
CA ILE A 647 25.40 -29.06 1.32
C ILE A 647 25.24 -30.59 1.46
N LEU A 648 26.33 -31.33 1.24
CA LEU A 648 26.36 -32.77 1.48
C LEU A 648 26.41 -33.08 2.98
N GLU A 649 25.93 -34.25 3.38
CA GLU A 649 25.97 -34.70 4.76
C GLU A 649 27.40 -34.69 5.34
N GLY A 650 27.59 -34.06 6.49
CA GLY A 650 28.88 -33.90 7.13
C GLY A 650 29.80 -32.81 6.56
N ASP A 651 29.34 -32.03 5.55
CA ASP A 651 30.03 -30.87 4.98
C ASP A 651 29.44 -29.55 5.53
N GLN A 652 30.15 -28.45 5.39
CA GLN A 652 29.69 -27.11 5.76
C GLN A 652 30.41 -26.04 4.94
N VAL A 653 29.75 -24.86 4.80
CA VAL A 653 30.37 -23.70 4.16
C VAL A 653 31.51 -23.16 5.04
N VAL A 654 32.71 -22.95 4.50
CA VAL A 654 33.87 -22.39 5.21
C VAL A 654 34.15 -20.96 4.79
N GLY A 655 33.88 -20.62 3.54
CA GLY A 655 34.17 -19.27 3.04
C GLY A 655 33.29 -18.91 1.86
N VAL A 656 32.94 -17.62 1.79
CA VAL A 656 32.21 -17.03 0.67
C VAL A 656 32.95 -15.77 0.23
N ARG A 657 33.09 -15.58 -1.07
CA ARG A 657 33.75 -14.40 -1.65
C ARG A 657 32.93 -13.84 -2.80
N LEU A 658 32.94 -12.51 -2.92
CA LEU A 658 32.48 -11.82 -4.10
C LEU A 658 33.61 -11.74 -5.11
N THR A 659 33.33 -12.03 -6.37
CA THR A 659 34.30 -12.04 -7.47
C THR A 659 33.74 -11.38 -8.71
N ASN A 660 34.61 -10.94 -9.62
CA ASN A 660 34.23 -10.27 -10.87
C ASN A 660 34.26 -11.21 -12.12
N GLY A 661 34.45 -12.49 -11.91
CA GLY A 661 34.50 -13.47 -13.01
C GLY A 661 35.91 -13.79 -13.54
N HIS A 662 36.90 -12.94 -13.27
CA HIS A 662 38.28 -13.03 -13.80
C HIS A 662 39.34 -13.13 -12.70
N ASN A 663 38.95 -13.29 -11.46
CA ASN A 663 39.83 -13.35 -10.31
C ASN A 663 40.62 -14.68 -10.22
N GLU A 664 41.69 -14.66 -9.46
CA GLU A 664 42.38 -15.87 -9.08
C GLU A 664 41.93 -16.33 -7.67
N LEU A 665 41.64 -17.59 -7.55
CA LEU A 665 41.15 -18.19 -6.32
C LEU A 665 42.21 -19.04 -5.65
N LEU A 666 42.35 -18.87 -4.30
CA LEU A 666 43.16 -19.78 -3.49
C LEU A 666 42.33 -20.44 -2.41
N LEU A 667 42.46 -21.76 -2.30
CA LEU A 667 41.97 -22.56 -1.21
C LEU A 667 43.13 -23.05 -0.36
N ALA A 668 43.01 -22.95 0.97
CA ALA A 668 44.02 -23.48 1.87
C ALA A 668 43.40 -24.51 2.82
N ASN A 669 44.16 -25.61 3.11
CA ASN A 669 43.75 -26.63 4.03
C ASN A 669 44.49 -26.51 5.38
N ARG A 670 43.95 -27.18 6.37
CA ARG A 670 44.42 -27.21 7.77
C ARG A 670 45.86 -27.73 7.89
N ASN A 671 46.27 -28.60 6.98
CA ASN A 671 47.62 -29.17 6.93
C ASN A 671 48.66 -28.25 6.25
N GLY A 672 48.33 -26.97 6.03
CA GLY A 672 49.21 -25.93 5.57
C GLY A 672 49.57 -26.03 4.07
N ARG A 673 48.67 -26.52 3.24
CA ARG A 673 48.76 -26.48 1.79
C ARG A 673 47.76 -25.47 1.18
N ALA A 674 48.10 -24.89 0.04
CA ALA A 674 47.19 -24.03 -0.69
C ALA A 674 47.25 -24.34 -2.20
N ILE A 675 46.10 -24.22 -2.87
CA ILE A 675 45.95 -24.37 -4.31
C ILE A 675 45.52 -23.03 -4.90
N ARG A 676 46.14 -22.59 -6.01
CA ARG A 676 45.82 -21.38 -6.80
C ARG A 676 45.37 -21.80 -8.19
N PHE A 677 44.22 -21.29 -8.62
CA PHE A 677 43.66 -21.52 -9.95
C PHE A 677 42.81 -20.34 -10.41
N ASN A 678 42.49 -20.25 -11.70
CA ASN A 678 41.72 -19.16 -12.27
C ASN A 678 40.22 -19.39 -12.00
N GLU A 679 39.47 -18.32 -11.68
CA GLU A 679 38.01 -18.36 -11.53
C GLU A 679 37.27 -18.80 -12.79
N GLU A 680 37.84 -18.53 -13.98
CA GLU A 680 37.30 -18.94 -15.28
C GLU A 680 37.15 -20.46 -15.41
N ASP A 681 37.93 -21.25 -14.64
CA ASP A 681 37.81 -22.72 -14.58
C ASP A 681 36.51 -23.18 -13.87
N LEU A 682 35.77 -22.23 -13.27
CA LEU A 682 34.48 -22.47 -12.61
C LEU A 682 33.33 -21.91 -13.45
N ARG A 683 32.48 -22.77 -13.97
CA ARG A 683 31.24 -22.34 -14.63
C ARG A 683 30.23 -21.81 -13.57
N PRO A 684 29.46 -20.75 -13.88
CA PRO A 684 28.36 -20.32 -13.03
C PRO A 684 27.31 -21.42 -12.88
N MET A 685 26.75 -21.58 -11.67
CA MET A 685 25.78 -22.61 -11.30
C MET A 685 24.60 -21.99 -10.53
N GLY A 686 23.42 -22.58 -10.63
CA GLY A 686 22.24 -22.16 -9.90
C GLY A 686 22.39 -22.32 -8.37
N ARG A 687 21.59 -21.60 -7.60
CA ARG A 687 21.64 -21.58 -6.12
C ARG A 687 21.54 -22.96 -5.47
N VAL A 688 20.70 -23.87 -5.98
CA VAL A 688 20.45 -25.20 -5.42
C VAL A 688 21.44 -26.29 -5.84
N SER A 689 22.54 -25.94 -6.54
CA SER A 689 23.58 -26.91 -6.91
C SER A 689 24.57 -27.14 -5.78
N THR A 690 25.23 -28.33 -5.75
CA THR A 690 26.25 -28.70 -4.74
C THR A 690 27.61 -28.08 -5.03
N GLY A 691 27.95 -27.85 -6.29
CA GLY A 691 29.28 -27.39 -6.70
C GLY A 691 30.17 -28.48 -7.30
N VAL A 692 31.45 -28.19 -7.41
CA VAL A 692 32.48 -29.08 -7.97
C VAL A 692 33.72 -29.15 -7.06
N ARG A 693 34.57 -30.13 -7.22
CA ARG A 693 35.79 -30.26 -6.41
C ARG A 693 36.77 -29.11 -6.71
N GLY A 694 37.08 -28.34 -5.66
CA GLY A 694 38.03 -27.22 -5.66
C GLY A 694 39.45 -27.64 -5.26
N MET A 695 39.60 -28.42 -4.17
CA MET A 695 40.86 -28.91 -3.65
C MET A 695 40.76 -30.40 -3.30
N ARG A 696 41.87 -31.14 -3.46
CA ARG A 696 41.98 -32.54 -2.98
C ARG A 696 42.61 -32.54 -1.58
N LEU A 697 41.88 -33.07 -0.60
CA LEU A 697 42.37 -33.23 0.77
C LEU A 697 43.08 -34.56 0.96
N ASP A 698 43.99 -34.63 1.91
CA ASP A 698 44.83 -35.82 2.20
C ASP A 698 44.12 -36.90 3.04
N GLY A 699 42.85 -36.67 3.46
CA GLY A 699 42.08 -37.57 4.31
C GLY A 699 42.33 -37.33 5.79
N GLY A 700 41.67 -38.14 6.66
CA GLY A 700 41.72 -37.93 8.10
C GLY A 700 40.91 -36.69 8.51
N ASP A 701 41.53 -35.90 9.40
CA ASP A 701 40.94 -34.62 9.88
C ASP A 701 41.40 -33.37 9.09
N ASP A 702 41.87 -33.57 7.81
CA ASP A 702 42.23 -32.47 6.91
C ASP A 702 40.97 -31.82 6.33
N GLU A 703 40.94 -30.52 6.40
CA GLU A 703 39.80 -29.71 5.97
C GLU A 703 40.25 -28.39 5.34
N VAL A 704 39.42 -27.79 4.46
CA VAL A 704 39.66 -26.46 3.97
C VAL A 704 39.37 -25.46 5.07
N VAL A 705 40.32 -24.55 5.35
CA VAL A 705 40.20 -23.50 6.36
C VAL A 705 39.92 -22.11 5.83
N GLY A 706 40.02 -21.92 4.50
CA GLY A 706 39.71 -20.62 3.92
C GLY A 706 39.77 -20.58 2.40
N LEU A 707 38.98 -19.64 1.89
CA LEU A 707 38.95 -19.24 0.47
C LEU A 707 39.35 -17.77 0.39
N VAL A 708 40.28 -17.44 -0.48
CA VAL A 708 40.62 -16.04 -0.83
C VAL A 708 40.59 -15.81 -2.33
N CYS A 709 40.32 -14.57 -2.70
CA CYS A 709 40.27 -14.09 -4.05
C CYS A 709 41.39 -13.06 -4.21
N VAL A 710 42.23 -13.21 -5.22
CA VAL A 710 43.30 -12.29 -5.59
C VAL A 710 42.82 -11.46 -6.76
N ASN A 711 42.85 -10.14 -6.61
CA ASN A 711 42.45 -9.19 -7.63
C ASN A 711 43.68 -8.74 -8.47
N ASP A 712 44.77 -8.37 -7.81
CA ASP A 712 46.01 -7.94 -8.43
C ASP A 712 47.22 -8.66 -7.80
N PRO A 713 47.78 -9.64 -8.49
CA PRO A 713 48.96 -10.38 -7.99
C PRO A 713 50.22 -9.52 -7.76
N ALA A 714 50.31 -8.32 -8.36
CA ALA A 714 51.48 -7.46 -8.24
C ALA A 714 51.54 -6.66 -6.94
N THR A 715 50.37 -6.28 -6.41
CA THR A 715 50.25 -5.46 -5.20
C THR A 715 49.79 -6.24 -3.97
N GLU A 716 49.18 -7.38 -4.16
CA GLU A 716 48.60 -8.22 -3.09
C GLU A 716 49.59 -9.32 -2.66
N THR A 717 49.53 -9.66 -1.38
CA THR A 717 50.29 -10.76 -0.78
C THR A 717 49.41 -11.70 0.00
N ILE A 718 49.80 -12.97 0.14
CA ILE A 718 49.07 -14.00 0.87
C ILE A 718 49.54 -14.04 2.31
N MET A 719 48.62 -13.64 3.23
CA MET A 719 48.83 -13.72 4.67
C MET A 719 48.27 -15.03 5.20
N VAL A 720 49.05 -15.77 5.95
CA VAL A 720 48.61 -17.01 6.65
C VAL A 720 48.86 -16.90 8.14
N VAL A 721 47.89 -17.41 8.95
CA VAL A 721 47.98 -17.40 10.40
C VAL A 721 47.69 -18.78 10.93
N SER A 722 48.55 -19.25 11.87
CA SER A 722 48.45 -20.54 12.47
C SER A 722 47.92 -20.49 13.92
N GLU A 723 47.50 -21.61 14.43
CA GLU A 723 46.79 -21.83 15.69
C GLU A 723 47.51 -21.21 16.92
N ASN A 724 48.85 -21.31 16.94
CA ASN A 724 49.67 -20.80 18.05
C ASN A 724 50.13 -19.36 17.90
N GLY A 725 49.48 -18.57 16.97
CA GLY A 725 49.75 -17.16 16.80
C GLY A 725 50.96 -16.81 15.94
N TYR A 726 51.46 -17.75 15.14
CA TYR A 726 52.49 -17.52 14.14
C TYR A 726 51.84 -17.22 12.81
N GLY A 727 52.41 -16.32 12.06
CA GLY A 727 51.93 -15.99 10.71
C GLY A 727 53.01 -15.37 9.85
N LYS A 728 52.73 -15.26 8.60
CA LYS A 728 53.63 -14.66 7.61
C LYS A 728 52.81 -14.23 6.42
N ARG A 729 53.45 -13.38 5.59
CA ARG A 729 52.95 -13.09 4.26
C ARG A 729 53.95 -13.56 3.19
N SER A 730 53.45 -13.96 2.03
CA SER A 730 54.24 -14.45 0.90
C SER A 730 53.70 -13.85 -0.36
N ASP A 731 54.55 -13.70 -1.36
CA ASP A 731 54.13 -13.22 -2.67
C ASP A 731 53.17 -14.19 -3.33
N VAL A 732 52.18 -13.63 -4.07
CA VAL A 732 51.17 -14.45 -4.77
C VAL A 732 51.86 -15.36 -5.80
N ASP A 733 52.94 -14.90 -6.45
CA ASP A 733 53.65 -15.66 -7.46
C ASP A 733 54.44 -16.86 -6.92
N ASP A 734 54.69 -16.92 -5.61
CA ASP A 734 55.20 -18.12 -4.96
C ASP A 734 54.26 -19.32 -5.11
N TYR A 735 52.94 -19.08 -5.38
CA TYR A 735 51.95 -20.10 -5.58
C TYR A 735 51.69 -20.34 -7.07
N ARG A 736 52.22 -21.44 -7.61
CA ARG A 736 52.02 -21.82 -9.00
C ARG A 736 50.52 -22.00 -9.30
N LYS A 737 50.09 -21.50 -10.46
CA LYS A 737 48.72 -21.74 -10.98
C LYS A 737 48.60 -23.22 -11.40
N THR A 738 47.51 -23.84 -10.99
CA THR A 738 47.19 -25.25 -11.31
C THR A 738 45.70 -25.39 -11.61
N ALA A 739 45.31 -26.47 -12.27
CA ALA A 739 43.92 -26.80 -12.45
C ALA A 739 43.23 -27.06 -11.07
N ARG A 740 41.97 -26.69 -10.93
CA ARG A 740 41.17 -26.98 -9.72
C ARG A 740 41.20 -28.47 -9.38
N GLY A 741 41.03 -28.82 -8.11
CA GLY A 741 40.95 -30.21 -7.65
C GLY A 741 42.32 -30.89 -7.41
N ALA A 742 43.44 -30.15 -7.48
CA ALA A 742 44.79 -30.61 -7.14
C ALA A 742 45.02 -30.52 -5.62
N LYS A 743 46.11 -31.16 -5.09
CA LYS A 743 46.49 -31.11 -3.67
C LYS A 743 47.09 -29.75 -3.24
N GLY A 744 47.49 -28.90 -4.17
CA GLY A 744 48.16 -27.63 -3.88
C GLY A 744 49.61 -27.75 -3.42
N VAL A 745 50.21 -26.60 -3.06
CA VAL A 745 51.60 -26.42 -2.62
C VAL A 745 51.65 -26.07 -1.11
N LYS A 746 52.81 -26.30 -0.47
CA LYS A 746 52.98 -25.94 0.93
C LYS A 746 52.96 -24.44 1.13
N THR A 747 52.10 -23.91 2.01
CA THR A 747 51.94 -22.49 2.29
C THR A 747 52.54 -22.07 3.64
N ILE A 748 52.62 -22.93 4.60
CA ILE A 748 53.30 -22.72 5.89
C ILE A 748 53.91 -24.05 6.36
N SER A 749 55.03 -24.00 7.10
CA SER A 749 55.60 -25.18 7.75
C SER A 749 54.85 -25.44 9.08
N ILE A 750 54.02 -26.49 9.11
CA ILE A 750 53.34 -26.96 10.30
C ILE A 750 54.31 -27.70 11.20
N THR A 751 54.45 -27.28 12.47
CA THR A 751 55.29 -27.83 13.51
C THR A 751 54.52 -27.71 14.85
N GLU A 752 55.01 -28.39 15.91
CA GLU A 752 54.44 -28.22 17.25
C GLU A 752 54.44 -26.76 17.72
N LYS A 753 55.43 -25.97 17.25
CA LYS A 753 55.55 -24.56 17.61
C LYS A 753 54.50 -23.67 16.92
N THR A 754 54.19 -23.93 15.67
CA THR A 754 53.25 -23.14 14.89
C THR A 754 51.82 -23.56 15.08
N GLY A 755 51.57 -24.85 15.35
CA GLY A 755 50.22 -25.42 15.27
C GLY A 755 49.72 -25.49 13.83
N ARG A 756 48.48 -25.90 13.61
CA ARG A 756 47.84 -26.06 12.31
C ARG A 756 47.44 -24.70 11.71
N LEU A 757 47.19 -24.66 10.39
CA LEU A 757 46.72 -23.46 9.74
C LEU A 757 45.24 -23.15 10.15
N VAL A 758 44.97 -21.89 10.48
CA VAL A 758 43.65 -21.42 10.91
C VAL A 758 43.06 -20.43 9.90
N ALA A 759 43.87 -19.55 9.33
CA ALA A 759 43.36 -18.53 8.40
C ALA A 759 44.34 -18.24 7.25
N ILE A 760 43.72 -17.92 6.10
CA ILE A 760 44.41 -17.35 4.92
C ILE A 760 43.68 -16.08 4.49
N LYS A 761 44.41 -15.00 4.20
CA LYS A 761 43.89 -13.69 3.77
C LYS A 761 44.78 -13.14 2.63
N VAL A 762 44.18 -12.36 1.74
CA VAL A 762 44.88 -11.50 0.77
C VAL A 762 44.96 -10.13 1.42
N VAL A 763 46.16 -9.55 1.43
CA VAL A 763 46.49 -8.29 2.10
C VAL A 763 47.42 -7.43 1.29
N THR A 764 47.36 -6.11 1.47
CA THR A 764 48.30 -5.09 0.99
C THR A 764 49.02 -4.41 2.15
N ASP A 765 50.02 -3.57 1.91
CA ASP A 765 50.71 -2.81 2.94
C ASP A 765 49.79 -1.81 3.69
N GLU A 766 48.78 -1.31 3.03
CA GLU A 766 47.76 -0.39 3.60
C GLU A 766 46.75 -1.06 4.53
N ASN A 767 46.80 -2.37 4.69
CA ASN A 767 45.88 -3.09 5.52
C ASN A 767 46.37 -3.25 6.94
N ALA A 768 45.42 -3.37 7.88
CA ALA A 768 45.68 -3.86 9.23
C ALA A 768 44.97 -5.21 9.44
N LEU A 769 45.50 -6.03 10.33
CA LEU A 769 44.94 -7.31 10.75
C LEU A 769 44.33 -7.18 12.15
N MET A 770 43.11 -7.63 12.31
CA MET A 770 42.49 -7.88 13.60
C MET A 770 42.53 -9.39 13.87
N ILE A 771 43.25 -9.80 14.92
CA ILE A 771 43.40 -11.19 15.34
C ILE A 771 42.75 -11.35 16.70
N ILE A 772 41.86 -12.33 16.86
CA ILE A 772 41.21 -12.63 18.11
C ILE A 772 41.48 -14.07 18.52
N ASN A 773 41.74 -14.31 19.83
CA ASN A 773 41.86 -15.63 20.42
C ASN A 773 40.54 -16.14 21.02
N LYS A 774 40.45 -17.43 21.40
CA LYS A 774 39.22 -18.00 21.96
C LYS A 774 38.76 -17.36 23.28
N ARG A 775 39.62 -16.68 24.00
CA ARG A 775 39.29 -15.94 25.24
C ARG A 775 38.85 -14.49 24.97
N GLY A 776 38.65 -14.08 23.73
CA GLY A 776 38.15 -12.75 23.34
C GLY A 776 39.21 -11.64 23.39
N ILE A 777 40.51 -11.99 23.48
CA ILE A 777 41.59 -11.00 23.41
C ILE A 777 41.86 -10.67 21.93
N LEU A 778 41.76 -9.39 21.61
CA LEU A 778 41.93 -8.87 20.27
C LEU A 778 43.19 -8.03 20.16
N ILE A 779 43.94 -8.19 19.07
CA ILE A 779 45.03 -7.29 18.64
C ILE A 779 44.77 -6.79 17.25
N ARG A 780 45.07 -5.49 16.99
CA ARG A 780 45.12 -4.87 15.69
C ARG A 780 46.59 -4.56 15.36
N LEU A 781 47.09 -5.01 14.21
CA LEU A 781 48.47 -4.78 13.79
C LEU A 781 48.53 -4.41 12.31
N LYS A 782 49.45 -3.54 11.93
CA LYS A 782 49.68 -3.15 10.51
C LYS A 782 50.27 -4.32 9.76
N VAL A 783 49.80 -4.55 8.52
CA VAL A 783 50.35 -5.60 7.65
C VAL A 783 51.80 -5.25 7.21
N ALA A 784 52.08 -3.97 7.00
CA ALA A 784 53.42 -3.48 6.67
C ALA A 784 54.52 -3.94 7.66
N ASP A 785 54.18 -4.12 8.95
CA ASP A 785 55.08 -4.62 9.99
C ASP A 785 55.45 -6.12 9.82
N VAL A 786 54.71 -6.85 8.97
CA VAL A 786 54.96 -8.27 8.71
C VAL A 786 55.73 -8.41 7.40
N ARG A 787 57.01 -8.77 7.49
CA ARG A 787 57.85 -8.93 6.30
C ARG A 787 57.40 -10.04 5.38
N VAL A 788 57.55 -9.87 4.09
CA VAL A 788 57.31 -10.90 3.07
C VAL A 788 58.38 -12.02 3.19
N MET A 789 57.94 -13.25 3.12
CA MET A 789 58.79 -14.43 3.30
C MET A 789 58.33 -15.56 2.39
N GLY A 790 59.29 -16.42 1.97
CA GLY A 790 58.96 -17.55 1.11
C GLY A 790 57.88 -18.49 1.73
N ARG A 791 57.02 -19.06 0.90
CA ARG A 791 55.83 -19.81 1.25
C ARG A 791 56.02 -21.02 2.18
N ALA A 792 57.24 -21.66 2.22
CA ALA A 792 57.49 -22.86 3.00
C ALA A 792 58.06 -22.61 4.43
N THR A 793 58.19 -21.35 4.86
CA THR A 793 58.75 -20.97 6.18
C THR A 793 57.72 -21.12 7.31
N GLN A 794 58.19 -21.03 8.55
CA GLN A 794 57.36 -21.09 9.77
C GLN A 794 56.66 -19.78 10.11
N GLY A 795 57.13 -18.64 9.53
CA GLY A 795 56.60 -17.32 9.88
C GLY A 795 57.17 -16.71 11.13
N VAL A 796 56.58 -15.57 11.56
CA VAL A 796 56.95 -14.83 12.76
C VAL A 796 55.78 -14.84 13.76
N ARG A 797 56.06 -14.56 15.04
CA ARG A 797 54.98 -14.50 16.07
C ARG A 797 54.21 -13.16 15.88
N LEU A 798 52.94 -13.25 15.64
CA LEU A 798 52.00 -12.11 15.49
C LEU A 798 51.43 -11.69 16.84
N ILE A 799 51.04 -12.65 17.68
CA ILE A 799 50.45 -12.45 19.01
C ILE A 799 51.08 -13.39 20.00
N ASN A 800 51.27 -12.97 21.24
CA ASN A 800 51.82 -13.77 22.30
C ASN A 800 50.75 -14.50 23.10
N LEU A 801 50.60 -15.82 22.85
CA LEU A 801 49.60 -16.70 23.48
C LEU A 801 50.22 -17.58 24.58
N THR A 802 51.56 -17.60 24.75
CA THR A 802 52.26 -18.56 25.64
C THR A 802 51.93 -18.43 27.10
N LYS A 803 51.49 -17.27 27.61
CA LYS A 803 51.16 -17.06 29.02
C LYS A 803 49.82 -17.64 29.46
N LYS A 804 48.93 -18.07 28.55
CA LYS A 804 47.55 -18.44 28.84
C LYS A 804 47.05 -19.73 28.16
N ASN A 805 47.90 -20.48 27.49
CA ASN A 805 47.59 -21.73 26.75
C ASN A 805 46.33 -21.57 25.88
N ASP A 806 46.31 -20.53 24.98
CA ASP A 806 45.19 -20.11 24.18
C ASP A 806 45.51 -20.27 22.69
N VAL A 807 44.49 -20.28 21.86
CA VAL A 807 44.63 -20.45 20.40
C VAL A 807 43.87 -19.34 19.64
N ILE A 808 44.26 -19.08 18.40
CA ILE A 808 43.56 -18.12 17.52
C ILE A 808 42.18 -18.66 17.17
N ALA A 809 41.16 -17.79 17.30
CA ALA A 809 39.78 -18.09 16.94
C ALA A 809 39.46 -17.52 15.54
N SER A 810 39.78 -16.23 15.28
CA SER A 810 39.46 -15.57 14.01
C SER A 810 40.53 -14.53 13.63
N VAL A 811 40.60 -14.26 12.30
CA VAL A 811 41.48 -13.24 11.73
C VAL A 811 40.68 -12.44 10.67
N CYS A 812 40.65 -11.12 10.79
CA CYS A 812 40.01 -10.22 9.87
C CYS A 812 40.96 -9.18 9.29
N LYS A 813 40.76 -8.77 8.06
CA LYS A 813 41.45 -7.67 7.38
C LYS A 813 40.64 -6.40 7.51
N VAL A 814 41.26 -5.28 7.88
CA VAL A 814 40.69 -3.93 7.92
C VAL A 814 41.59 -2.95 7.18
N MET A 815 41.00 -1.85 6.70
CA MET A 815 41.83 -0.77 6.12
C MET A 815 42.50 0.02 7.25
N THR A 816 43.69 0.53 7.00
CA THR A 816 44.35 1.50 7.87
C THR A 816 43.83 2.87 7.49
N GLN A 817 43.30 3.65 8.44
CA GLN A 817 42.95 5.07 8.18
C GLN A 817 44.26 5.84 7.99
N THR A 818 44.39 6.54 6.90
CA THR A 818 45.50 7.48 6.65
C THR A 818 45.19 8.80 7.38
N GLU A 819 46.20 9.40 8.03
CA GLU A 819 46.10 10.68 8.76
C GLU A 819 45.59 11.85 7.88
N GLU A 820 45.64 11.71 6.54
CA GLU A 820 45.14 12.70 5.58
C GLU A 820 43.62 12.84 5.51
N GLU A 821 42.84 11.82 5.98
CA GLU A 821 41.39 11.92 6.06
C GLU A 821 40.90 12.63 7.33
N GLU A 822 41.73 12.76 8.38
CA GLU A 822 41.41 13.57 9.58
C GLU A 822 41.57 15.08 9.35
N GLU A 823 42.48 15.53 8.43
CA GLU A 823 42.61 16.96 8.08
C GLU A 823 41.49 17.46 7.16
N ILE A 824 40.89 16.61 6.33
CA ILE A 824 39.77 16.97 5.43
C ILE A 824 38.44 17.18 6.18
N VAL A 825 38.27 16.58 7.34
CA VAL A 825 37.06 16.75 8.18
C VAL A 825 37.12 18.06 8.98
N LEU A 826 38.33 18.62 9.21
CA LEU A 826 38.51 19.90 9.92
C LEU A 826 38.45 21.13 9.00
N GLU A 827 38.58 20.99 7.68
CA GLU A 827 38.52 22.11 6.73
C GLU A 827 37.11 22.36 6.11
N THR A 828 36.13 21.54 6.33
CA THR A 828 34.77 21.69 5.74
C THR A 828 33.79 22.54 6.57
N ASP A 829 34.18 23.03 7.74
CA ASP A 829 33.34 23.92 8.56
C ASP A 829 33.71 25.44 8.47
N ALA A 830 34.51 25.86 7.49
CA ALA A 830 34.77 27.27 7.23
C ALA A 830 33.90 27.81 6.09
N VAL A 831 32.82 28.49 6.44
CA VAL A 831 31.98 29.27 5.51
C VAL A 831 32.81 30.46 4.99
N PRO A 832 33.01 30.68 3.68
CA PRO A 832 33.67 31.89 3.18
C PRO A 832 32.64 33.02 3.02
N GLY A 833 32.83 34.10 3.72
CA GLY A 833 32.17 35.35 3.39
C GLY A 833 31.82 36.31 4.53
N ALA A 834 32.81 36.97 5.15
CA ALA A 834 32.62 38.32 5.67
C ALA A 834 33.99 39.03 5.82
N THR A 835 34.19 40.06 5.02
CA THR A 835 35.31 41.00 5.08
C THR A 835 35.33 41.81 6.40
N PRO A 836 36.48 42.16 6.96
CA PRO A 836 36.59 42.92 8.21
C PRO A 836 36.39 44.41 7.99
N GLY A 837 35.50 44.99 8.76
CA GLY A 837 35.36 46.45 8.94
C GLY A 837 35.78 46.80 10.38
N THR A 838 36.71 47.73 10.48
CA THR A 838 37.36 48.30 11.64
C THR A 838 36.41 49.12 12.51
N ASP A 839 36.72 49.16 13.77
CA ASP A 839 36.70 50.27 14.75
C ASP A 839 35.71 50.26 15.91
N ALA A 840 36.37 50.37 17.06
CA ALA A 840 36.08 51.17 18.27
C ALA A 840 35.09 50.57 19.31
N THR A 841 35.68 50.16 20.41
CA THR A 841 35.12 50.19 21.77
C THR A 841 34.59 51.58 22.19
N PRO A 842 33.64 51.72 23.15
CA PRO A 842 34.01 51.66 24.57
C PRO A 842 33.01 50.94 25.51
N GLU A 843 33.60 50.50 26.61
CA GLU A 843 32.99 50.04 27.86
C GLU A 843 31.91 51.00 28.40
N VAL A 844 30.84 50.48 28.97
CA VAL A 844 30.14 51.01 30.12
C VAL A 844 29.57 49.85 30.96
N ASP A 845 30.10 49.81 32.12
CA ASP A 845 29.70 49.12 33.35
C ASP A 845 28.30 49.61 33.81
N ILE A 846 27.47 48.76 34.37
CA ILE A 846 26.57 48.99 35.51
C ILE A 846 25.87 47.69 35.94
N THR A 847 26.09 47.39 37.17
CA THR A 847 25.52 46.32 38.01
C THR A 847 24.04 46.55 38.42
N PRO A 848 23.40 45.63 39.15
CA PRO A 848 21.99 45.31 39.12
C PRO A 848 21.16 45.93 40.23
N GLU A 849 19.84 46.02 40.00
CA GLU A 849 18.86 46.05 41.11
C GLU A 849 17.43 45.67 40.66
N ASN A 850 16.90 44.77 41.52
CA ASN A 850 15.51 44.35 41.74
C ASN A 850 14.89 43.37 40.74
#